data_6896d0603fbd73c75623e42679ee78e0
#
_entry.id   6896d0603fbd73c75623e42679ee78e0
#
_cell.length_a   1.000
_cell.length_b   1.000
_cell.length_c   1.000
_cell.angle_alpha   90.00
_cell.angle_beta   90.00
_cell.angle_gamma   90.00
#
_symmetry.space_group_name_H-M   'P 1'
#
loop_
_entity.id
_entity.type
_entity.pdbx_description
1 polymer ?
#
loop_
_entity_poly.entity_id
_entity_poly.type
_entity_poly.pdbx_seq_one_letter_code
_entity_poly.pdbx_strand_id
1 'polypeptide(L)'
;MNMRDLRDGHDTQKVPPRRSARQMWAVRVAWLLLALVAALYCAWRFAGPSPLQTDLLALLPATEADPVAEKAVDTLASALGDRTVLLVTSNDDAHAKAAAKQLGASLQKSGAFGSVTAELPPFDLAQIAALYMPYRFGLLAPVDRAALAGGATGSSSTTLRDTLAQRIYSPLNGGLTTPLADDPFGWLQRWLGGLPLATSNLEVEDNLLVAHRGAATSVLIVATLPGSAYETKTQRAVHAALAQSESALRQAFPDVSVARTGAVFYAESARSAAEREVHLIGVASLCGIALLMLWVFRSPRLLLLGFVSTALGIVCALAVTLLVFGKLHLLTLVFGASLIGEAVDYSIQYFVVYLGAQRDWDARRGARTVRPALTVALLTSLLGYAILMWVPFPALRQIACFAMVGITTAFASVLWLLPALLTRAPKRSPQRVFLGAARLLALWRRAIGGRRAAYVTALLLLVAIPGWLRLTSDDDIHLLIQRDPSLVAQEDKVRDAVGVDNSAQFFVVRGDTPEAVLQHAEALDVQLDALDGTANQVGAYQSVTQFVPSAKQQSEDRALLAKRVFDNPAALRATLLQAGFKDQVADAWLAAYAQAQAQPPLGVERWLAAPWSQPYRHLWLGEVDSATHAYAAVVIPQGVTPRNEPALLALAQRLPGVTFVDKAASVSKLFGAYRVDSGWWLGGALALVLVLLTMRYAPKEVPLGRAPKEVPSGHAPQKVPLRNRLRGGIATTLPVALAVGVTLAIFGYARVPLNLFNWLALMLVLGVGANYAVFLREGCLRADADLGAVWTGVLLSAATTLLSFGMLGMSAMPALKSFGATLALGIAVAVLLAPIGMPSESRRAA
;
A
#
# COMPACT_ATOMS: atom_id res chain seq x y z
N MET A 1 -77.77 28.93 39.63
CA MET A 1 -76.86 29.23 38.54
C MET A 1 -75.83 28.10 38.46
N ASN A 2 -75.81 27.37 37.33
CA ASN A 2 -75.37 25.96 37.26
C ASN A 2 -73.86 25.80 37.24
N MET A 3 -73.40 24.95 38.13
CA MET A 3 -71.99 24.34 38.11
C MET A 3 -71.88 23.28 37.02
N ARG A 4 -71.94 23.61 35.73
CA ARG A 4 -71.81 22.61 34.69
C ARG A 4 -70.92 23.00 33.52
N ASP A 5 -70.22 24.16 33.48
CA ASP A 5 -69.44 24.65 32.31
C ASP A 5 -67.95 24.76 32.58
N LEU A 6 -67.35 23.92 33.41
CA LEU A 6 -65.88 23.85 33.64
C LEU A 6 -65.22 22.47 33.34
N ARG A 7 -65.74 21.76 32.33
CA ARG A 7 -65.16 20.51 31.88
C ARG A 7 -65.15 20.36 30.38
N ASP A 8 -64.41 21.17 29.62
CA ASP A 8 -64.06 20.84 28.27
C ASP A 8 -62.90 21.77 27.81
N GLY A 9 -61.70 21.51 28.39
CA GLY A 9 -60.43 22.17 28.03
C GLY A 9 -59.29 21.18 28.10
N HIS A 10 -59.55 19.88 27.87
CA HIS A 10 -58.47 18.94 27.64
C HIS A 10 -58.00 19.03 26.21
N ASP A 11 -56.91 19.78 26.05
CA ASP A 11 -56.07 19.81 24.86
C ASP A 11 -55.68 18.36 24.56
N THR A 12 -56.39 17.70 23.68
CA THR A 12 -56.04 16.37 23.14
C THR A 12 -54.83 16.52 22.27
N GLN A 13 -53.62 16.51 22.90
CA GLN A 13 -52.43 16.19 22.19
C GLN A 13 -52.68 14.87 21.45
N LYS A 14 -52.84 14.96 20.10
CA LYS A 14 -52.97 13.82 19.19
C LYS A 14 -51.83 12.84 19.47
N VAL A 15 -52.09 11.83 20.32
CA VAL A 15 -51.19 10.70 20.52
C VAL A 15 -51.04 10.02 19.15
N PRO A 16 -49.87 10.06 18.52
CA PRO A 16 -49.71 9.47 17.21
C PRO A 16 -50.05 7.97 17.30
N PRO A 17 -50.75 7.42 16.27
CA PRO A 17 -51.25 6.06 16.32
C PRO A 17 -50.12 5.07 16.61
N ARG A 18 -50.32 4.18 17.59
CA ARG A 18 -49.37 3.05 17.85
C ARG A 18 -49.21 2.26 16.55
N ARG A 19 -47.96 2.00 16.12
CA ARG A 19 -47.75 1.06 15.02
C ARG A 19 -48.44 -0.24 15.32
N SER A 20 -49.26 -0.71 14.37
CA SER A 20 -49.93 -1.98 14.50
C SER A 20 -48.87 -3.09 14.69
N ALA A 21 -49.21 -4.17 15.36
CA ALA A 21 -48.30 -5.32 15.49
C ALA A 21 -47.78 -5.79 14.13
N ARG A 22 -48.60 -5.66 13.07
CA ARG A 22 -48.23 -5.94 11.66
C ARG A 22 -47.10 -5.05 11.17
N GLN A 23 -47.12 -3.74 11.46
CA GLN A 23 -46.04 -2.83 11.05
C GLN A 23 -44.72 -3.13 11.74
N MET A 24 -44.75 -3.48 13.02
CA MET A 24 -43.55 -3.88 13.75
C MET A 24 -42.99 -5.21 13.23
N TRP A 25 -43.87 -6.15 12.92
CA TRP A 25 -43.50 -7.42 12.32
C TRP A 25 -42.88 -7.21 10.92
N ALA A 26 -43.49 -6.38 10.08
CA ALA A 26 -42.99 -6.06 8.76
C ALA A 26 -41.56 -5.45 8.80
N VAL A 27 -41.31 -4.55 9.77
CA VAL A 27 -39.93 -3.99 9.96
C VAL A 27 -38.92 -5.08 10.32
N ARG A 28 -39.28 -6.00 11.25
CA ARG A 28 -38.39 -7.10 11.63
C ARG A 28 -38.06 -8.00 10.42
N VAL A 29 -39.08 -8.35 9.65
CA VAL A 29 -38.95 -9.19 8.45
C VAL A 29 -38.10 -8.49 7.39
N ALA A 30 -38.33 -7.19 7.14
CA ALA A 30 -37.55 -6.42 6.17
C ALA A 30 -36.05 -6.39 6.52
N TRP A 31 -35.72 -6.19 7.80
CA TRP A 31 -34.33 -6.21 8.27
C TRP A 31 -33.71 -7.62 8.22
N LEU A 32 -34.48 -8.66 8.49
CA LEU A 32 -34.03 -10.03 8.38
C LEU A 32 -33.77 -10.42 6.92
N LEU A 33 -34.64 -9.99 5.99
CA LEU A 33 -34.44 -10.20 4.55
C LEU A 33 -33.20 -9.44 4.06
N LEU A 34 -33.00 -8.20 4.49
CA LEU A 34 -31.79 -7.44 4.13
C LEU A 34 -30.52 -8.15 4.61
N ALA A 35 -30.52 -8.62 5.87
CA ALA A 35 -29.40 -9.37 6.43
C ALA A 35 -29.14 -10.67 5.65
N LEU A 36 -30.22 -11.39 5.32
CA LEU A 36 -30.14 -12.65 4.58
C LEU A 36 -29.59 -12.43 3.15
N VAL A 37 -30.10 -11.44 2.44
CA VAL A 37 -29.64 -11.12 1.08
C VAL A 37 -28.16 -10.71 1.09
N ALA A 38 -27.78 -9.83 2.00
CA ALA A 38 -26.39 -9.42 2.14
C ALA A 38 -25.46 -10.59 2.52
N ALA A 39 -25.88 -11.44 3.45
CA ALA A 39 -25.11 -12.63 3.86
C ALA A 39 -24.99 -13.66 2.74
N LEU A 40 -26.08 -13.92 1.99
CA LEU A 40 -26.06 -14.83 0.85
C LEU A 40 -25.17 -14.32 -0.27
N TYR A 41 -25.21 -13.02 -0.55
CA TYR A 41 -24.31 -12.41 -1.53
C TYR A 41 -22.85 -12.55 -1.12
N CYS A 42 -22.52 -12.28 0.15
CA CYS A 42 -21.17 -12.49 0.66
C CYS A 42 -20.76 -13.97 0.55
N ALA A 43 -21.61 -14.89 1.00
CA ALA A 43 -21.34 -16.33 0.93
C ALA A 43 -21.09 -16.79 -0.51
N TRP A 44 -21.94 -16.36 -1.45
CA TRP A 44 -21.76 -16.64 -2.87
C TRP A 44 -20.43 -16.11 -3.41
N ARG A 45 -20.06 -14.90 -3.03
CA ARG A 45 -18.84 -14.26 -3.52
C ARG A 45 -17.57 -14.90 -2.96
N PHE A 46 -17.62 -15.41 -1.71
CA PHE A 46 -16.50 -16.14 -1.07
C PHE A 46 -16.44 -17.63 -1.45
N ALA A 47 -17.53 -18.20 -2.02
CA ALA A 47 -17.52 -19.57 -2.53
C ALA A 47 -16.73 -19.71 -3.85
N GLY A 48 -16.55 -18.62 -4.58
CA GLY A 48 -15.74 -18.55 -5.80
C GLY A 48 -14.26 -18.26 -5.54
N PRO A 49 -13.53 -17.72 -6.52
CA PRO A 49 -12.17 -17.22 -6.32
C PRO A 49 -12.15 -16.19 -5.19
N SER A 50 -11.18 -16.33 -4.27
CA SER A 50 -11.09 -15.46 -3.10
C SER A 50 -11.14 -13.98 -3.52
N PRO A 51 -12.11 -13.21 -3.03
CA PRO A 51 -12.19 -11.78 -3.34
C PRO A 51 -11.18 -10.94 -2.54
N LEU A 52 -10.36 -11.58 -1.68
CA LEU A 52 -9.36 -10.90 -0.87
C LEU A 52 -8.11 -10.62 -1.70
N GLN A 53 -7.68 -9.37 -1.66
CA GLN A 53 -6.43 -8.88 -2.24
C GLN A 53 -5.38 -8.69 -1.15
N THR A 54 -4.20 -9.29 -1.35
CA THR A 54 -3.01 -9.12 -0.49
C THR A 54 -1.90 -8.35 -1.19
N ASP A 55 -2.12 -7.97 -2.45
CA ASP A 55 -1.15 -7.21 -3.25
C ASP A 55 -1.04 -5.76 -2.73
N LEU A 56 0.13 -5.44 -2.19
CA LEU A 56 0.42 -4.11 -1.68
C LEU A 56 0.66 -3.10 -2.80
N LEU A 57 1.13 -3.56 -3.98
CA LEU A 57 1.34 -2.69 -5.13
C LEU A 57 0.00 -2.20 -5.70
N ALA A 58 -1.05 -3.04 -5.66
CA ALA A 58 -2.40 -2.64 -6.04
C ALA A 58 -3.02 -1.57 -5.12
N LEU A 59 -2.41 -1.29 -3.96
CA LEU A 59 -2.80 -0.19 -3.08
C LEU A 59 -2.27 1.15 -3.54
N LEU A 60 -1.15 1.15 -4.26
CA LEU A 60 -0.48 2.37 -4.67
C LEU A 60 -1.25 2.98 -5.85
N PRO A 61 -1.46 4.28 -5.85
CA PRO A 61 -1.92 4.97 -7.06
C PRO A 61 -0.83 4.90 -8.13
N ALA A 62 -1.19 5.09 -9.39
CA ALA A 62 -0.22 5.32 -10.44
C ALA A 62 0.72 6.47 -10.02
N THR A 63 2.01 6.18 -9.93
CA THR A 63 3.00 7.13 -9.40
C THR A 63 3.74 7.83 -10.50
N GLU A 64 3.85 7.18 -11.65
CA GLU A 64 4.50 7.76 -12.81
C GLU A 64 3.49 8.57 -13.62
N ALA A 65 3.86 9.81 -13.94
CA ALA A 65 3.06 10.66 -14.83
C ALA A 65 3.05 10.11 -16.27
N ASP A 66 4.01 9.23 -16.58
CA ASP A 66 4.21 8.61 -17.87
C ASP A 66 3.58 7.20 -17.88
N PRO A 67 2.56 6.95 -18.70
CA PRO A 67 1.91 5.63 -18.80
C PRO A 67 2.88 4.52 -19.24
N VAL A 68 3.90 4.86 -20.03
CA VAL A 68 4.90 3.88 -20.48
C VAL A 68 5.81 3.46 -19.35
N ALA A 69 6.24 4.42 -18.51
CA ALA A 69 7.05 4.12 -17.32
C ALA A 69 6.25 3.27 -16.33
N GLU A 70 4.96 3.57 -16.12
CA GLU A 70 4.10 2.77 -15.24
C GLU A 70 3.93 1.33 -15.77
N LYS A 71 3.71 1.15 -17.09
CA LYS A 71 3.64 -0.17 -17.70
C LYS A 71 4.97 -0.93 -17.64
N ALA A 72 6.10 -0.23 -17.74
CA ALA A 72 7.41 -0.81 -17.55
C ALA A 72 7.59 -1.34 -16.12
N VAL A 73 7.19 -0.54 -15.13
CA VAL A 73 7.18 -0.95 -13.71
C VAL A 73 6.34 -2.20 -13.52
N ASP A 74 5.11 -2.22 -14.04
CA ASP A 74 4.20 -3.36 -13.89
C ASP A 74 4.77 -4.62 -14.56
N THR A 75 5.35 -4.49 -15.75
CA THR A 75 5.96 -5.62 -16.50
C THR A 75 7.16 -6.16 -15.76
N LEU A 76 8.05 -5.28 -15.28
CA LEU A 76 9.24 -5.67 -14.51
C LEU A 76 8.85 -6.28 -13.15
N ALA A 77 7.89 -5.66 -12.46
CA ALA A 77 7.37 -6.18 -11.18
C ALA A 77 6.74 -7.56 -11.35
N SER A 78 6.01 -7.81 -12.44
CA SER A 78 5.45 -9.13 -12.75
C SER A 78 6.55 -10.15 -13.07
N ALA A 79 7.51 -9.78 -13.92
CA ALA A 79 8.61 -10.68 -14.32
C ALA A 79 9.54 -11.06 -13.14
N LEU A 80 9.74 -10.15 -12.18
CA LEU A 80 10.53 -10.39 -10.98
C LEU A 80 9.67 -10.97 -9.85
N GLY A 81 8.40 -10.56 -9.75
CA GLY A 81 7.49 -10.98 -8.68
C GLY A 81 7.14 -12.46 -8.70
N ASP A 82 7.12 -13.07 -9.87
CA ASP A 82 6.86 -14.49 -10.04
C ASP A 82 8.10 -15.37 -9.83
N ARG A 83 9.27 -14.78 -9.59
CA ARG A 83 10.51 -15.50 -9.29
C ARG A 83 10.73 -15.61 -7.80
N THR A 84 11.21 -16.77 -7.38
CA THR A 84 11.71 -17.05 -6.04
C THR A 84 13.13 -17.55 -6.13
N VAL A 85 13.96 -17.14 -5.20
CA VAL A 85 15.35 -17.54 -5.11
C VAL A 85 15.57 -18.20 -3.77
N LEU A 86 16.21 -19.38 -3.81
CA LEU A 86 16.62 -20.12 -2.63
C LEU A 86 18.14 -20.25 -2.67
N LEU A 87 18.79 -20.01 -1.54
CA LEU A 87 20.22 -20.14 -1.38
C LEU A 87 20.51 -21.25 -0.36
N VAL A 88 21.13 -22.30 -0.82
CA VAL A 88 21.52 -23.47 0.00
C VAL A 88 22.98 -23.31 0.39
N THR A 89 23.28 -23.15 1.67
CA THR A 89 24.62 -22.84 2.15
C THR A 89 25.10 -23.90 3.15
N SER A 90 26.32 -24.37 2.96
CA SER A 90 27.08 -25.23 3.89
C SER A 90 28.57 -24.83 3.90
N ASN A 91 29.26 -25.21 4.93
CA ASN A 91 30.76 -25.16 4.97
C ASN A 91 31.39 -26.33 4.23
N ASP A 92 30.64 -27.38 3.89
CA ASP A 92 31.07 -28.49 3.06
C ASP A 92 30.51 -28.33 1.65
N ASP A 93 31.40 -28.24 0.67
CA ASP A 93 31.05 -28.04 -0.74
C ASP A 93 30.18 -29.17 -1.30
N ALA A 94 30.50 -30.40 -1.00
CA ALA A 94 29.78 -31.57 -1.47
C ALA A 94 28.36 -31.62 -0.85
N HIS A 95 28.22 -31.26 0.43
CA HIS A 95 26.93 -31.18 1.10
C HIS A 95 26.06 -30.06 0.52
N ALA A 96 26.63 -28.85 0.27
CA ALA A 96 25.90 -27.73 -0.34
C ALA A 96 25.33 -28.12 -1.71
N LYS A 97 26.17 -28.73 -2.57
CA LYS A 97 25.76 -29.15 -3.92
C LYS A 97 24.75 -30.29 -3.91
N ALA A 98 24.95 -31.32 -3.07
CA ALA A 98 24.02 -32.45 -2.96
C ALA A 98 22.67 -32.00 -2.38
N ALA A 99 22.70 -31.16 -1.36
CA ALA A 99 21.48 -30.60 -0.74
C ALA A 99 20.67 -29.75 -1.72
N ALA A 100 21.33 -28.91 -2.54
CA ALA A 100 20.70 -28.09 -3.56
C ALA A 100 20.01 -28.94 -4.63
N LYS A 101 20.69 -30.02 -5.11
CA LYS A 101 20.09 -30.96 -6.07
C LYS A 101 18.85 -31.66 -5.48
N GLN A 102 18.96 -32.14 -4.24
CA GLN A 102 17.83 -32.80 -3.55
C GLN A 102 16.66 -31.84 -3.34
N LEU A 103 16.94 -30.61 -2.86
CA LEU A 103 15.91 -29.58 -2.65
C LEU A 103 15.22 -29.22 -3.97
N GLY A 104 15.99 -28.96 -5.02
CA GLY A 104 15.47 -28.64 -6.36
C GLY A 104 14.57 -29.74 -6.91
N ALA A 105 15.00 -31.00 -6.83
CA ALA A 105 14.22 -32.15 -7.28
C ALA A 105 12.93 -32.33 -6.46
N SER A 106 12.99 -32.12 -5.13
CA SER A 106 11.81 -32.21 -4.25
C SER A 106 10.79 -31.11 -4.58
N LEU A 107 11.24 -29.88 -4.75
CA LEU A 107 10.38 -28.74 -5.09
C LEU A 107 9.75 -28.89 -6.50
N GLN A 108 10.51 -29.38 -7.46
CA GLN A 108 9.98 -29.65 -8.81
C GLN A 108 8.87 -30.71 -8.78
N LYS A 109 9.06 -31.78 -7.99
CA LYS A 109 8.04 -32.85 -7.83
C LYS A 109 6.80 -32.39 -7.07
N SER A 110 6.91 -31.37 -6.24
CA SER A 110 5.77 -30.86 -5.44
C SER A 110 4.64 -30.27 -6.28
N GLY A 111 4.93 -29.82 -7.51
CA GLY A 111 3.99 -29.10 -8.37
C GLY A 111 3.56 -27.72 -7.84
N ALA A 112 4.21 -27.25 -6.77
CA ALA A 112 3.95 -25.93 -6.19
C ALA A 112 4.60 -24.79 -6.98
N PHE A 113 5.56 -25.12 -7.84
CA PHE A 113 6.30 -24.20 -8.70
C PHE A 113 6.06 -24.53 -10.17
N GLY A 114 6.05 -23.53 -11.01
CA GLY A 114 5.94 -23.69 -12.47
C GLY A 114 7.22 -24.28 -13.07
N SER A 115 8.38 -23.83 -12.56
CA SER A 115 9.69 -24.43 -12.87
C SER A 115 10.62 -24.24 -11.67
N VAL A 116 11.55 -25.18 -11.51
CA VAL A 116 12.63 -25.10 -10.52
C VAL A 116 13.94 -25.39 -11.23
N THR A 117 14.83 -24.42 -11.24
CA THR A 117 16.17 -24.53 -11.83
C THR A 117 17.19 -24.58 -10.70
N ALA A 118 17.53 -25.78 -10.26
CA ALA A 118 18.67 -26.04 -9.38
C ALA A 118 19.91 -26.35 -10.22
N GLU A 119 19.75 -27.20 -11.23
CA GLU A 119 20.78 -27.49 -12.19
C GLU A 119 20.52 -26.73 -13.48
N LEU A 120 21.51 -25.96 -13.93
CA LEU A 120 21.44 -25.33 -15.23
C LEU A 120 21.37 -26.44 -16.29
N PRO A 121 20.48 -26.32 -17.30
CA PRO A 121 20.62 -27.16 -18.48
C PRO A 121 22.06 -26.99 -19.00
N PRO A 122 22.68 -28.02 -19.55
CA PRO A 122 24.03 -27.90 -20.05
C PRO A 122 24.12 -26.65 -20.89
N PHE A 123 24.89 -25.66 -20.36
CA PHE A 123 24.98 -24.33 -20.95
C PHE A 123 25.88 -24.49 -22.18
N ASP A 124 25.22 -24.72 -23.28
CA ASP A 124 25.92 -24.92 -24.56
C ASP A 124 26.37 -23.54 -25.08
N LEU A 125 27.55 -23.17 -24.62
CA LEU A 125 28.22 -21.94 -25.10
C LEU A 125 28.31 -21.90 -26.61
N ALA A 126 28.31 -23.08 -27.28
CA ALA A 126 28.29 -23.19 -28.72
C ALA A 126 26.97 -22.66 -29.32
N GLN A 127 25.83 -22.82 -28.63
CA GLN A 127 24.53 -22.28 -29.09
C GLN A 127 24.54 -20.76 -29.06
N ILE A 128 25.14 -20.15 -28.03
CA ILE A 128 25.30 -18.68 -27.99
C ILE A 128 26.17 -18.23 -29.13
N ALA A 129 27.35 -18.81 -29.25
CA ALA A 129 28.28 -18.48 -30.35
C ALA A 129 27.61 -18.69 -31.72
N ALA A 130 26.84 -19.75 -31.91
CA ALA A 130 26.11 -20.03 -33.14
C ALA A 130 25.08 -18.95 -33.51
N LEU A 131 24.39 -18.31 -32.55
CA LEU A 131 23.50 -17.19 -32.84
C LEU A 131 24.24 -16.01 -33.42
N TYR A 132 25.40 -15.68 -32.87
CA TYR A 132 26.17 -14.46 -33.26
C TYR A 132 27.13 -14.68 -34.40
N MET A 133 27.54 -15.91 -34.66
CA MET A 133 28.53 -16.24 -35.72
C MET A 133 28.17 -15.65 -37.11
N PRO A 134 26.92 -15.71 -37.58
CA PRO A 134 26.53 -15.06 -38.85
C PRO A 134 26.75 -13.56 -38.87
N TYR A 135 26.70 -12.88 -37.71
CA TYR A 135 26.75 -11.42 -37.55
C TYR A 135 28.14 -10.91 -37.14
N ARG A 136 29.16 -11.79 -37.04
CA ARG A 136 30.48 -11.53 -36.44
C ARG A 136 31.20 -10.33 -36.99
N PHE A 137 30.97 -9.94 -38.24
CA PHE A 137 31.58 -8.77 -38.86
C PHE A 137 30.86 -7.45 -38.54
N GLY A 138 29.78 -7.46 -37.83
CA GLY A 138 29.07 -6.30 -37.30
C GLY A 138 29.08 -6.23 -35.76
N LEU A 139 29.89 -7.06 -35.11
CA LEU A 139 29.93 -7.17 -33.63
C LEU A 139 31.39 -6.99 -33.18
N LEU A 140 31.74 -5.75 -32.79
CA LEU A 140 33.05 -5.42 -32.26
C LEU A 140 32.95 -5.07 -30.77
N ALA A 141 33.85 -5.60 -29.96
CA ALA A 141 34.02 -5.14 -28.61
C ALA A 141 34.46 -3.67 -28.57
N PRO A 142 34.09 -2.88 -27.54
CA PRO A 142 34.49 -1.46 -27.43
C PRO A 142 36.01 -1.25 -27.58
N VAL A 143 36.80 -2.16 -27.01
CA VAL A 143 38.26 -2.15 -27.09
C VAL A 143 38.74 -2.31 -28.55
N ASP A 144 38.13 -3.24 -29.28
CA ASP A 144 38.50 -3.48 -30.69
C ASP A 144 38.09 -2.31 -31.60
N ARG A 145 36.91 -1.74 -31.36
CA ARG A 145 36.41 -0.56 -32.04
C ARG A 145 37.36 0.63 -31.85
N ALA A 146 37.77 0.87 -30.58
CA ALA A 146 38.72 1.94 -30.26
C ALA A 146 40.06 1.71 -30.90
N ALA A 147 40.61 0.48 -30.90
CA ALA A 147 41.87 0.11 -31.52
C ALA A 147 41.84 0.32 -33.05
N LEU A 148 40.76 -0.09 -33.72
CA LEU A 148 40.56 0.08 -35.15
C LEU A 148 40.30 1.54 -35.53
N ALA A 149 39.61 2.32 -34.72
CA ALA A 149 39.32 3.74 -34.96
C ALA A 149 40.57 4.61 -34.75
N GLY A 150 41.33 4.35 -33.67
CA GLY A 150 42.55 5.11 -33.30
C GLY A 150 43.81 4.82 -34.10
N GLY A 151 43.76 3.89 -35.07
CA GLY A 151 44.92 3.48 -35.87
C GLY A 151 45.63 4.62 -36.56
N ALA A 152 46.84 4.91 -36.10
CA ALA A 152 47.77 5.82 -36.73
C ALA A 152 48.01 5.39 -38.20
N THR A 153 47.97 6.38 -39.09
CA THR A 153 48.30 6.25 -40.51
C THR A 153 49.69 5.58 -40.68
N GLY A 154 49.72 4.28 -40.94
CA GLY A 154 50.93 3.61 -41.31
C GLY A 154 51.20 2.18 -40.79
N SER A 155 50.45 1.61 -39.90
CA SER A 155 50.77 0.27 -39.35
C SER A 155 49.60 -0.69 -39.17
N SER A 156 48.58 -0.62 -40.00
CA SER A 156 47.44 -1.56 -39.95
C SER A 156 47.86 -3.02 -40.06
N SER A 157 48.89 -3.32 -40.87
CA SER A 157 49.39 -4.68 -41.10
C SER A 157 50.19 -5.22 -39.91
N THR A 158 50.97 -4.41 -39.19
CA THR A 158 51.71 -4.83 -37.99
C THR A 158 50.73 -5.11 -36.84
N THR A 159 49.80 -4.21 -36.60
CA THR A 159 48.77 -4.41 -35.53
C THR A 159 47.91 -5.66 -35.79
N LEU A 160 47.54 -5.91 -37.06
CA LEU A 160 46.76 -7.11 -37.41
C LEU A 160 47.61 -8.39 -37.23
N ARG A 161 48.90 -8.37 -37.59
CA ARG A 161 49.82 -9.48 -37.35
C ARG A 161 50.00 -9.77 -35.87
N ASP A 162 50.15 -8.74 -35.06
CA ASP A 162 50.31 -8.87 -33.61
C ASP A 162 49.05 -9.44 -32.97
N THR A 163 47.86 -8.96 -33.36
CA THR A 163 46.56 -9.48 -32.91
C THR A 163 46.39 -10.95 -33.30
N LEU A 164 46.76 -11.32 -34.51
CA LEU A 164 46.69 -12.68 -35.02
C LEU A 164 47.69 -13.61 -34.29
N ALA A 165 48.93 -13.16 -34.06
CA ALA A 165 49.93 -13.87 -33.32
C ALA A 165 49.47 -14.08 -31.85
N GLN A 166 48.98 -13.03 -31.23
CA GLN A 166 48.42 -13.10 -29.88
C GLN A 166 47.28 -14.14 -29.81
N ARG A 167 46.39 -14.16 -30.80
CA ARG A 167 45.29 -15.12 -30.88
C ARG A 167 45.79 -16.56 -31.05
N ILE A 168 46.78 -16.80 -31.84
CA ILE A 168 47.33 -18.14 -32.10
C ILE A 168 48.13 -18.66 -30.90
N TYR A 169 48.94 -17.80 -30.25
CA TYR A 169 49.86 -18.18 -29.17
C TYR A 169 49.32 -17.95 -27.76
N SER A 170 48.13 -17.33 -27.59
CA SER A 170 47.50 -17.21 -26.27
C SER A 170 47.03 -18.58 -25.77
N PRO A 171 47.31 -18.92 -24.50
CA PRO A 171 46.72 -20.12 -23.92
C PRO A 171 45.24 -20.00 -23.97
N LEU A 172 44.54 -21.12 -24.27
CA LEU A 172 43.07 -21.20 -24.30
C LEU A 172 42.54 -20.86 -22.91
N ASN A 173 42.15 -19.63 -22.72
CA ASN A 173 41.43 -19.24 -21.53
C ASN A 173 40.01 -19.83 -21.60
N GLY A 174 39.63 -20.65 -20.63
CA GLY A 174 38.32 -21.27 -20.56
C GLY A 174 37.21 -20.20 -20.67
N GLY A 175 36.38 -20.29 -21.69
CA GLY A 175 35.29 -19.34 -21.95
C GLY A 175 34.62 -19.65 -23.28
N LEU A 176 33.79 -18.71 -23.76
CA LEU A 176 33.19 -18.73 -25.07
C LEU A 176 34.29 -18.71 -26.16
N THR A 177 34.57 -19.85 -26.77
CA THR A 177 35.59 -19.96 -27.81
C THR A 177 34.93 -19.98 -29.19
N THR A 178 35.50 -19.23 -30.11
CA THR A 178 35.16 -19.27 -31.53
C THR A 178 36.20 -20.08 -32.29
N PRO A 179 35.81 -20.84 -33.33
CA PRO A 179 36.79 -21.52 -34.16
C PRO A 179 37.75 -20.52 -34.78
N LEU A 180 39.05 -20.84 -34.75
CA LEU A 180 40.11 -19.98 -35.27
C LEU A 180 39.94 -19.70 -36.78
N ALA A 181 39.39 -20.66 -37.53
CA ALA A 181 39.09 -20.50 -38.96
C ALA A 181 37.99 -19.47 -39.25
N ASP A 182 37.02 -19.33 -38.32
CA ASP A 182 35.85 -18.45 -38.48
C ASP A 182 36.08 -17.05 -37.88
N ASP A 183 36.95 -16.95 -36.86
CA ASP A 183 37.28 -15.73 -36.14
C ASP A 183 38.83 -15.67 -35.88
N PRO A 184 39.63 -15.47 -36.94
CA PRO A 184 41.10 -15.47 -36.85
C PRO A 184 41.65 -14.42 -35.88
N PHE A 185 40.99 -13.26 -35.81
CA PHE A 185 41.43 -12.14 -34.99
C PHE A 185 40.80 -12.13 -33.60
N GLY A 186 39.86 -13.02 -33.33
CA GLY A 186 39.18 -13.15 -32.04
C GLY A 186 38.24 -11.99 -31.70
N TRP A 187 37.73 -11.23 -32.67
CA TRP A 187 36.81 -10.11 -32.44
C TRP A 187 35.49 -10.59 -31.88
N LEU A 188 34.87 -11.60 -32.49
CA LEU A 188 33.63 -12.18 -31.97
C LEU A 188 33.86 -12.79 -30.58
N GLN A 189 35.00 -13.46 -30.37
CA GLN A 189 35.31 -14.05 -29.07
C GLN A 189 35.37 -13.00 -27.95
N ARG A 190 36.06 -11.84 -28.22
CA ARG A 190 36.11 -10.76 -27.22
C ARG A 190 34.77 -10.10 -27.02
N TRP A 191 33.96 -9.93 -28.06
CA TRP A 191 32.62 -9.44 -27.94
C TRP A 191 31.75 -10.38 -27.14
N LEU A 192 31.80 -11.71 -27.39
CA LEU A 192 31.11 -12.72 -26.60
C LEU A 192 31.57 -12.75 -25.13
N GLY A 193 32.83 -12.49 -24.88
CA GLY A 193 33.39 -12.39 -23.53
C GLY A 193 32.89 -11.17 -22.77
N GLY A 194 32.38 -10.16 -23.45
CA GLY A 194 31.75 -8.95 -22.91
C GLY A 194 30.25 -9.11 -22.60
N LEU A 195 29.64 -10.24 -22.99
CA LEU A 195 28.22 -10.47 -22.67
C LEU A 195 28.03 -10.61 -21.16
N PRO A 196 27.02 -9.95 -20.56
CA PRO A 196 26.74 -10.02 -19.13
C PRO A 196 26.03 -11.34 -18.75
N LEU A 197 26.69 -12.48 -19.04
CA LEU A 197 26.12 -13.81 -18.80
C LEU A 197 26.35 -14.30 -17.38
N ALA A 198 27.33 -13.77 -16.67
CA ALA A 198 27.63 -14.10 -15.28
C ALA A 198 27.42 -12.89 -14.37
N THR A 199 26.83 -13.11 -13.22
CA THR A 199 26.86 -12.14 -12.13
C THR A 199 28.20 -12.21 -11.42
N SER A 200 28.66 -11.11 -10.85
CA SER A 200 30.02 -10.94 -10.37
C SER A 200 30.51 -11.97 -9.33
N ASN A 201 29.61 -12.67 -8.63
CA ASN A 201 29.95 -13.57 -7.52
C ASN A 201 29.48 -15.02 -7.73
N LEU A 202 28.90 -15.37 -8.87
CA LEU A 202 28.42 -16.72 -9.14
C LEU A 202 29.30 -17.41 -10.19
N GLU A 203 29.78 -18.57 -9.86
CA GLU A 203 30.51 -19.47 -10.75
C GLU A 203 29.63 -20.67 -11.13
N VAL A 204 29.86 -21.24 -12.31
CA VAL A 204 29.14 -22.45 -12.74
C VAL A 204 30.05 -23.65 -12.44
N GLU A 205 29.66 -24.43 -11.43
CA GLU A 205 30.33 -25.67 -11.06
C GLU A 205 29.33 -26.84 -11.07
N ASP A 206 29.67 -27.93 -11.70
CA ASP A 206 28.81 -29.14 -11.79
C ASP A 206 27.40 -28.83 -12.31
N ASN A 207 27.25 -27.88 -13.21
CA ASN A 207 25.98 -27.31 -13.70
C ASN A 207 25.15 -26.57 -12.63
N LEU A 208 25.75 -26.20 -11.50
CA LEU A 208 25.11 -25.42 -10.44
C LEU A 208 25.65 -23.99 -10.44
N LEU A 209 24.84 -23.05 -10.02
CA LEU A 209 25.28 -21.67 -9.72
C LEU A 209 25.80 -21.63 -8.28
N VAL A 210 27.11 -21.51 -8.14
CA VAL A 210 27.82 -21.59 -6.87
C VAL A 210 28.47 -20.26 -6.53
N ALA A 211 28.35 -19.83 -5.29
CA ALA A 211 29.08 -18.70 -4.73
C ALA A 211 29.95 -19.17 -3.58
N HIS A 212 31.24 -18.83 -3.63
CA HIS A 212 32.19 -19.11 -2.55
C HIS A 212 32.43 -17.86 -1.71
N ARG A 213 32.23 -17.97 -0.40
CA ARG A 213 32.50 -16.89 0.53
C ARG A 213 33.28 -17.39 1.75
N GLY A 214 34.56 -17.24 1.69
CA GLY A 214 35.44 -17.81 2.70
C GLY A 214 35.37 -19.34 2.69
N ALA A 215 34.97 -19.96 3.79
CA ALA A 215 34.81 -21.42 3.89
C ALA A 215 33.41 -21.91 3.52
N ALA A 216 32.47 -21.02 3.27
CA ALA A 216 31.08 -21.38 2.98
C ALA A 216 30.84 -21.45 1.49
N THR A 217 30.25 -22.54 1.02
CA THR A 217 29.73 -22.72 -0.33
C THR A 217 28.23 -22.52 -0.33
N SER A 218 27.74 -21.68 -1.22
CA SER A 218 26.33 -21.38 -1.40
C SER A 218 25.89 -21.74 -2.80
N VAL A 219 24.81 -22.49 -2.95
CA VAL A 219 24.24 -22.89 -4.23
C VAL A 219 22.88 -22.19 -4.43
N LEU A 220 22.73 -21.54 -5.57
CA LEU A 220 21.53 -20.79 -5.93
C LEU A 220 20.54 -21.70 -6.67
N ILE A 221 19.29 -21.67 -6.21
CA ILE A 221 18.15 -22.29 -6.89
C ILE A 221 17.17 -21.18 -7.27
N VAL A 222 16.79 -21.13 -8.54
CA VAL A 222 15.77 -20.19 -9.04
C VAL A 222 14.51 -20.96 -9.36
N ALA A 223 13.37 -20.51 -8.82
CA ALA A 223 12.08 -21.11 -9.11
C ALA A 223 11.09 -20.06 -9.59
N THR A 224 10.20 -20.44 -10.50
CA THR A 224 9.10 -19.59 -10.95
C THR A 224 7.78 -20.11 -10.38
N LEU A 225 6.91 -19.18 -10.03
CA LEU A 225 5.58 -19.53 -9.53
C LEU A 225 4.65 -19.91 -10.68
N PRO A 226 3.65 -20.82 -10.46
CA PRO A 226 2.66 -21.17 -11.46
C PRO A 226 1.56 -20.11 -11.63
N GLY A 227 1.56 -19.09 -10.80
CA GLY A 227 0.61 -17.99 -10.76
C GLY A 227 1.12 -16.87 -9.90
N SER A 228 0.31 -15.85 -9.67
CA SER A 228 0.72 -14.66 -8.92
C SER A 228 1.19 -14.98 -7.49
N ALA A 229 2.30 -14.37 -7.08
CA ALA A 229 2.84 -14.42 -5.71
C ALA A 229 1.83 -13.96 -4.64
N TYR A 230 0.84 -13.18 -5.03
CA TYR A 230 -0.17 -12.61 -4.14
C TYR A 230 -1.42 -13.48 -3.98
N GLU A 231 -1.51 -14.59 -4.70
CA GLU A 231 -2.63 -15.53 -4.56
C GLU A 231 -2.45 -16.44 -3.34
N THR A 232 -3.47 -16.50 -2.49
CA THR A 232 -3.46 -17.34 -1.27
C THR A 232 -3.22 -18.83 -1.58
N LYS A 233 -3.69 -19.32 -2.73
CA LYS A 233 -3.47 -20.71 -3.16
C LYS A 233 -1.99 -20.97 -3.45
N THR A 234 -1.36 -20.09 -4.20
CA THR A 234 0.09 -20.14 -4.53
C THR A 234 0.92 -20.07 -3.26
N GLN A 235 0.65 -19.11 -2.37
CA GLN A 235 1.35 -18.94 -1.09
C GLN A 235 1.30 -20.20 -0.22
N ARG A 236 0.11 -20.81 -0.07
CA ARG A 236 -0.07 -22.03 0.74
C ARG A 236 0.64 -23.24 0.11
N ALA A 237 0.58 -23.38 -1.21
CA ALA A 237 1.26 -24.46 -1.91
C ALA A 237 2.78 -24.37 -1.76
N VAL A 238 3.34 -23.17 -1.98
CA VAL A 238 4.79 -22.91 -1.84
C VAL A 238 5.24 -23.13 -0.40
N HIS A 239 4.50 -22.62 0.59
CA HIS A 239 4.84 -22.81 2.00
C HIS A 239 4.84 -24.28 2.40
N ALA A 240 3.81 -25.04 2.03
CA ALA A 240 3.73 -26.46 2.35
C ALA A 240 4.86 -27.26 1.69
N ALA A 241 5.16 -27.00 0.41
CA ALA A 241 6.22 -27.67 -0.33
C ALA A 241 7.60 -27.38 0.28
N LEU A 242 7.88 -26.13 0.64
CA LEU A 242 9.12 -25.76 1.29
C LEU A 242 9.26 -26.38 2.69
N ALA A 243 8.22 -26.30 3.52
CA ALA A 243 8.25 -26.89 4.86
C ALA A 243 8.54 -28.39 4.83
N GLN A 244 7.92 -29.11 3.89
CA GLN A 244 8.16 -30.55 3.69
C GLN A 244 9.57 -30.81 3.19
N SER A 245 10.04 -30.07 2.18
CA SER A 245 11.36 -30.28 1.58
C SER A 245 12.49 -29.89 2.53
N GLU A 246 12.35 -28.78 3.28
CA GLU A 246 13.34 -28.36 4.28
C GLU A 246 13.41 -29.35 5.46
N SER A 247 12.27 -29.95 5.87
CA SER A 247 12.30 -30.96 6.94
C SER A 247 13.06 -32.20 6.54
N ALA A 248 12.89 -32.67 5.32
CA ALA A 248 13.64 -33.79 4.76
C ALA A 248 15.12 -33.45 4.57
N LEU A 249 15.42 -32.21 4.14
CA LEU A 249 16.78 -31.72 3.94
C LEU A 249 17.57 -31.66 5.27
N ARG A 250 16.95 -31.15 6.34
CA ARG A 250 17.59 -31.09 7.67
C ARG A 250 17.91 -32.46 8.25
N GLN A 251 17.14 -33.49 7.89
CA GLN A 251 17.45 -34.87 8.32
C GLN A 251 18.64 -35.46 7.55
N ALA A 252 18.76 -35.12 6.26
CA ALA A 252 19.83 -35.63 5.41
C ALA A 252 21.13 -34.83 5.56
N PHE A 253 21.04 -33.52 5.74
CA PHE A 253 22.16 -32.58 5.81
C PHE A 253 21.95 -31.57 6.97
N PRO A 254 22.34 -31.94 8.22
CA PRO A 254 22.10 -31.08 9.39
C PRO A 254 22.89 -29.77 9.40
N ASP A 255 23.99 -29.69 8.66
CA ASP A 255 24.90 -28.55 8.54
C ASP A 255 24.42 -27.51 7.49
N VAL A 256 23.40 -27.85 6.72
CA VAL A 256 22.90 -27.00 5.63
C VAL A 256 21.87 -25.98 6.12
N SER A 257 22.00 -24.76 5.67
CA SER A 257 21.03 -23.70 5.87
C SER A 257 20.44 -23.26 4.52
N VAL A 258 19.12 -22.94 4.52
CA VAL A 258 18.42 -22.44 3.35
C VAL A 258 17.95 -21.01 3.63
N ALA A 259 18.41 -20.05 2.83
CA ALA A 259 17.88 -18.70 2.80
C ALA A 259 16.98 -18.54 1.58
N ARG A 260 15.97 -17.69 1.68
CA ARG A 260 14.95 -17.52 0.64
C ARG A 260 14.61 -16.05 0.44
N THR A 261 14.37 -15.68 -0.81
CA THR A 261 13.84 -14.37 -1.18
C THR A 261 12.84 -14.49 -2.33
N GLY A 262 11.90 -13.56 -2.39
CA GLY A 262 10.85 -13.50 -3.42
C GLY A 262 9.57 -12.91 -2.87
N ALA A 263 8.78 -12.30 -3.75
CA ALA A 263 7.54 -11.60 -3.40
C ALA A 263 6.53 -12.50 -2.66
N VAL A 264 6.50 -13.80 -2.96
CA VAL A 264 5.58 -14.78 -2.33
C VAL A 264 5.79 -14.89 -0.81
N PHE A 265 7.02 -14.82 -0.33
CA PHE A 265 7.34 -14.94 1.11
C PHE A 265 6.93 -13.69 1.87
N TYR A 266 7.17 -12.50 1.30
CA TYR A 266 6.72 -11.24 1.88
C TYR A 266 5.19 -11.13 1.89
N ALA A 267 4.54 -11.52 0.78
CA ALA A 267 3.09 -11.52 0.67
C ALA A 267 2.44 -12.50 1.66
N GLU A 268 3.03 -13.68 1.86
CA GLU A 268 2.55 -14.64 2.86
C GLU A 268 2.75 -14.12 4.29
N SER A 269 3.93 -13.58 4.63
CA SER A 269 4.22 -12.99 5.93
C SER A 269 3.26 -11.85 6.25
N ALA A 270 3.04 -10.94 5.30
CA ALA A 270 2.09 -9.84 5.44
C ALA A 270 0.65 -10.36 5.63
N ARG A 271 0.23 -11.36 4.85
CA ARG A 271 -1.10 -11.96 4.99
C ARG A 271 -1.28 -12.64 6.34
N SER A 272 -0.33 -13.46 6.78
CA SER A 272 -0.42 -14.18 8.04
C SER A 272 -0.39 -13.24 9.24
N ALA A 273 0.38 -12.15 9.16
CA ALA A 273 0.38 -11.09 10.16
C ALA A 273 -0.98 -10.38 10.22
N ALA A 274 -1.52 -9.98 9.07
CA ALA A 274 -2.81 -9.32 9.01
C ALA A 274 -3.97 -10.23 9.45
N GLU A 275 -3.98 -11.51 9.09
CA GLU A 275 -4.97 -12.49 9.59
C GLU A 275 -4.90 -12.60 11.12
N ARG A 276 -3.70 -12.70 11.71
CA ARG A 276 -3.53 -12.73 13.18
C ARG A 276 -4.01 -11.44 13.83
N GLU A 277 -3.72 -10.28 13.23
CA GLU A 277 -4.16 -8.99 13.73
C GLU A 277 -5.68 -8.83 13.67
N VAL A 278 -6.33 -9.23 12.58
CA VAL A 278 -7.80 -9.23 12.46
C VAL A 278 -8.42 -10.05 13.58
N HIS A 279 -7.91 -11.25 13.84
CA HIS A 279 -8.41 -12.09 14.93
C HIS A 279 -8.14 -11.47 16.29
N LEU A 280 -6.92 -11.03 16.56
CA LEU A 280 -6.53 -10.46 17.86
C LEU A 280 -7.32 -9.18 18.15
N ILE A 281 -7.30 -8.22 17.22
CA ILE A 281 -7.97 -6.93 17.36
C ILE A 281 -9.50 -7.12 17.40
N GLY A 282 -10.04 -7.93 16.49
CA GLY A 282 -11.46 -8.21 16.40
C GLY A 282 -11.99 -8.89 17.66
N VAL A 283 -11.35 -9.97 18.12
CA VAL A 283 -11.78 -10.71 19.32
C VAL A 283 -11.57 -9.88 20.58
N ALA A 284 -10.41 -9.23 20.74
CA ALA A 284 -10.14 -8.40 21.92
C ALA A 284 -11.09 -7.20 22.00
N SER A 285 -11.36 -6.52 20.87
CA SER A 285 -12.34 -5.43 20.82
C SER A 285 -13.74 -5.93 21.15
N LEU A 286 -14.18 -7.02 20.54
CA LEU A 286 -15.50 -7.61 20.76
C LEU A 286 -15.69 -8.02 22.22
N CYS A 287 -14.72 -8.74 22.80
CA CYS A 287 -14.75 -9.16 24.20
C CYS A 287 -14.73 -7.96 25.15
N GLY A 288 -13.86 -6.98 24.89
CA GLY A 288 -13.76 -5.79 25.70
C GLY A 288 -15.05 -4.94 25.67
N ILE A 289 -15.63 -4.74 24.49
CA ILE A 289 -16.91 -4.04 24.32
C ILE A 289 -18.03 -4.82 25.04
N ALA A 290 -18.04 -6.15 24.92
CA ALA A 290 -19.00 -7.00 25.61
C ALA A 290 -18.91 -6.85 27.15
N LEU A 291 -17.70 -6.89 27.69
CA LEU A 291 -17.44 -6.72 29.11
C LEU A 291 -17.87 -5.34 29.62
N LEU A 292 -17.52 -4.27 28.87
CA LEU A 292 -17.91 -2.90 29.19
C LEU A 292 -19.43 -2.73 29.19
N MET A 293 -20.12 -3.23 28.15
CA MET A 293 -21.57 -3.16 28.08
C MET A 293 -22.25 -3.98 29.19
N LEU A 294 -21.73 -5.18 29.48
CA LEU A 294 -22.25 -6.00 30.57
C LEU A 294 -22.03 -5.37 31.95
N TRP A 295 -20.87 -4.75 32.17
CA TRP A 295 -20.55 -4.07 33.42
C TRP A 295 -21.48 -2.88 33.66
N VAL A 296 -21.74 -2.05 32.61
CA VAL A 296 -22.58 -0.86 32.72
C VAL A 296 -24.06 -1.21 32.72
N PHE A 297 -24.53 -1.98 31.74
CA PHE A 297 -25.97 -2.23 31.54
C PHE A 297 -26.51 -3.47 32.31
N ARG A 298 -25.60 -4.37 32.69
CA ARG A 298 -25.92 -5.64 33.38
C ARG A 298 -27.06 -6.43 32.73
N SER A 299 -27.09 -6.40 31.39
CA SER A 299 -28.17 -7.01 30.61
C SER A 299 -27.61 -7.70 29.35
N PRO A 300 -27.57 -9.05 29.33
CA PRO A 300 -27.12 -9.79 28.14
C PRO A 300 -28.02 -9.56 26.93
N ARG A 301 -29.30 -9.24 27.14
CA ARG A 301 -30.24 -8.93 26.07
C ARG A 301 -29.86 -7.64 25.35
N LEU A 302 -29.47 -6.58 26.05
CA LEU A 302 -29.05 -5.32 25.44
C LEU A 302 -27.72 -5.50 24.71
N LEU A 303 -26.80 -6.29 25.28
CA LEU A 303 -25.58 -6.67 24.64
C LEU A 303 -25.83 -7.35 23.27
N LEU A 304 -26.68 -8.40 23.28
CA LEU A 304 -27.04 -9.12 22.07
C LEU A 304 -27.67 -8.19 21.00
N LEU A 305 -28.57 -7.31 21.39
CA LEU A 305 -29.22 -6.37 20.48
C LEU A 305 -28.25 -5.35 19.91
N GLY A 306 -27.27 -4.86 20.70
CA GLY A 306 -26.21 -4.01 20.24
C GLY A 306 -25.35 -4.70 19.18
N PHE A 307 -24.95 -5.94 19.45
CA PHE A 307 -24.13 -6.71 18.50
C PHE A 307 -24.90 -7.12 17.24
N VAL A 308 -26.19 -7.41 17.32
CA VAL A 308 -27.04 -7.65 16.13
C VAL A 308 -27.05 -6.41 15.23
N SER A 309 -27.20 -5.20 15.80
CA SER A 309 -27.15 -3.95 15.05
C SER A 309 -25.79 -3.75 14.36
N THR A 310 -24.70 -4.00 15.08
CA THR A 310 -23.33 -3.89 14.58
C THR A 310 -23.02 -4.92 13.50
N ALA A 311 -23.36 -6.19 13.75
CA ALA A 311 -23.16 -7.28 12.78
C ALA A 311 -23.90 -7.00 11.47
N LEU A 312 -25.12 -6.48 11.54
CA LEU A 312 -25.89 -6.07 10.38
C LEU A 312 -25.18 -4.97 9.60
N GLY A 313 -24.61 -3.97 10.31
CA GLY A 313 -23.78 -2.92 9.70
C GLY A 313 -22.57 -3.50 8.96
N ILE A 314 -21.84 -4.43 9.59
CA ILE A 314 -20.65 -5.06 9.02
C ILE A 314 -21.00 -5.91 7.78
N VAL A 315 -22.05 -6.73 7.86
CA VAL A 315 -22.45 -7.59 6.72
C VAL A 315 -22.92 -6.74 5.53
N CYS A 316 -23.68 -5.68 5.76
CA CYS A 316 -24.08 -4.77 4.69
C CYS A 316 -22.87 -4.00 4.12
N ALA A 317 -21.95 -3.55 4.98
CA ALA A 317 -20.72 -2.89 4.54
C ALA A 317 -19.87 -3.80 3.65
N LEU A 318 -19.69 -5.05 4.07
CA LEU A 318 -18.96 -6.07 3.32
C LEU A 318 -19.62 -6.33 1.94
N ALA A 319 -20.92 -6.52 1.93
CA ALA A 319 -21.68 -6.79 0.71
C ALA A 319 -21.59 -5.63 -0.28
N VAL A 320 -21.79 -4.39 0.18
CA VAL A 320 -21.73 -3.21 -0.70
C VAL A 320 -20.30 -2.93 -1.18
N THR A 321 -19.30 -3.08 -0.31
CA THR A 321 -17.91 -2.87 -0.71
C THR A 321 -17.49 -3.89 -1.76
N LEU A 322 -17.84 -5.16 -1.61
CA LEU A 322 -17.61 -6.19 -2.62
C LEU A 322 -18.37 -5.93 -3.93
N LEU A 323 -19.58 -5.38 -3.84
CA LEU A 323 -20.38 -5.02 -5.01
C LEU A 323 -19.75 -3.88 -5.80
N VAL A 324 -19.22 -2.85 -5.12
CA VAL A 324 -18.65 -1.64 -5.75
C VAL A 324 -17.25 -1.90 -6.31
N PHE A 325 -16.40 -2.59 -5.55
CA PHE A 325 -14.98 -2.76 -5.89
C PHE A 325 -14.64 -4.14 -6.45
N GLY A 326 -15.52 -5.11 -6.35
CA GLY A 326 -15.32 -6.49 -6.82
C GLY A 326 -14.31 -7.30 -6.01
N LYS A 327 -13.28 -6.67 -5.46
CA LYS A 327 -12.24 -7.25 -4.59
C LYS A 327 -12.14 -6.43 -3.30
N LEU A 328 -11.72 -7.09 -2.22
CA LEU A 328 -11.55 -6.47 -0.90
C LEU A 328 -10.11 -6.59 -0.47
N HIS A 329 -9.48 -5.46 -0.16
CA HIS A 329 -8.13 -5.47 0.37
C HIS A 329 -8.13 -5.89 1.85
N LEU A 330 -7.09 -6.64 2.25
CA LEU A 330 -6.98 -7.15 3.62
C LEU A 330 -6.94 -6.03 4.68
N LEU A 331 -6.31 -4.89 4.35
CA LEU A 331 -6.34 -3.68 5.19
C LEU A 331 -7.76 -3.20 5.48
N THR A 332 -8.67 -3.24 4.49
CA THR A 332 -10.07 -2.86 4.69
C THR A 332 -10.77 -3.74 5.71
N LEU A 333 -10.39 -5.02 5.78
CA LEU A 333 -10.94 -5.95 6.77
C LEU A 333 -10.43 -5.65 8.18
N VAL A 334 -9.14 -5.31 8.33
CA VAL A 334 -8.55 -4.89 9.62
C VAL A 334 -9.22 -3.61 10.14
N PHE A 335 -9.37 -2.60 9.28
CA PHE A 335 -10.12 -1.38 9.62
C PHE A 335 -11.61 -1.67 9.88
N GLY A 336 -12.20 -2.61 9.15
CA GLY A 336 -13.58 -3.05 9.37
C GLY A 336 -13.82 -3.64 10.74
N ALA A 337 -12.85 -4.37 11.29
CA ALA A 337 -12.92 -4.88 12.66
C ALA A 337 -12.94 -3.73 13.69
N SER A 338 -12.24 -2.63 13.44
CA SER A 338 -12.26 -1.46 14.33
C SER A 338 -13.57 -0.66 14.27
N LEU A 339 -14.33 -0.75 13.16
CA LEU A 339 -15.65 -0.11 13.02
C LEU A 339 -16.68 -0.63 14.04
N ILE A 340 -16.45 -1.81 14.66
CA ILE A 340 -17.33 -2.38 15.68
C ILE A 340 -17.60 -1.35 16.79
N GLY A 341 -16.58 -0.64 17.25
CA GLY A 341 -16.70 0.36 18.31
C GLY A 341 -17.64 1.50 17.93
N GLU A 342 -17.47 2.10 16.76
CA GLU A 342 -18.29 3.21 16.30
C GLU A 342 -19.74 2.80 15.98
N ALA A 343 -19.92 1.62 15.41
CA ALA A 343 -21.27 1.12 15.10
C ALA A 343 -22.08 0.81 16.38
N VAL A 344 -21.43 0.32 17.45
CA VAL A 344 -22.08 0.08 18.76
C VAL A 344 -22.51 1.38 19.42
N ASP A 345 -21.83 2.49 19.22
CA ASP A 345 -22.10 3.80 19.84
C ASP A 345 -23.55 4.26 19.61
N TYR A 346 -24.07 4.07 18.41
CA TYR A 346 -25.48 4.40 18.12
C TYR A 346 -26.45 3.60 19.00
N SER A 347 -26.16 2.32 19.21
CA SER A 347 -26.96 1.45 20.09
C SER A 347 -26.85 1.87 21.56
N ILE A 348 -25.62 2.23 22.01
CA ILE A 348 -25.37 2.69 23.39
C ILE A 348 -26.22 3.92 23.70
N GLN A 349 -26.26 4.92 22.80
CA GLN A 349 -27.05 6.13 23.00
C GLN A 349 -28.56 5.83 23.11
N TYR A 350 -29.06 4.88 22.33
CA TYR A 350 -30.46 4.42 22.44
C TYR A 350 -30.70 3.68 23.75
N PHE A 351 -29.80 2.80 24.19
CA PHE A 351 -29.92 2.03 25.44
C PHE A 351 -29.88 2.92 26.68
N VAL A 352 -29.06 3.98 26.65
CA VAL A 352 -29.03 4.94 27.78
C VAL A 352 -30.37 5.65 27.94
N VAL A 353 -31.03 6.06 26.86
CA VAL A 353 -32.37 6.66 26.89
C VAL A 353 -33.42 5.63 27.29
N TYR A 354 -33.31 4.38 26.81
CA TYR A 354 -34.14 3.27 27.20
C TYR A 354 -34.10 3.02 28.72
N LEU A 355 -32.91 2.93 29.29
CA LEU A 355 -32.70 2.64 30.71
C LEU A 355 -33.04 3.84 31.61
N GLY A 356 -32.92 5.07 31.10
CA GLY A 356 -33.27 6.30 31.80
C GLY A 356 -34.78 6.52 31.90
N ALA A 357 -35.56 5.99 30.93
CA ALA A 357 -37.03 6.19 30.91
C ALA A 357 -37.82 5.37 31.93
N GLN A 358 -37.18 4.40 32.61
CA GLN A 358 -37.79 3.56 33.66
C GLN A 358 -39.15 2.94 33.22
N ARG A 359 -40.27 3.28 33.96
CA ARG A 359 -41.60 2.73 33.68
C ARG A 359 -42.33 3.41 32.52
N ASP A 360 -41.99 4.64 32.19
CA ASP A 360 -42.63 5.45 31.13
C ASP A 360 -42.01 5.23 29.76
N TRP A 361 -41.61 4.01 29.45
CA TRP A 361 -40.99 3.69 28.18
C TRP A 361 -41.97 3.61 27.01
N ASP A 362 -41.77 4.45 26.01
CA ASP A 362 -42.32 4.30 24.69
C ASP A 362 -41.19 4.24 23.66
N ALA A 363 -41.09 3.14 22.93
CA ALA A 363 -40.03 2.90 21.94
C ALA A 363 -39.97 3.96 20.85
N ARG A 364 -41.08 4.53 20.44
CA ARG A 364 -41.15 5.62 19.45
C ARG A 364 -40.69 6.94 20.04
N ARG A 365 -41.09 7.25 21.26
CA ARG A 365 -40.58 8.43 21.94
C ARG A 365 -39.09 8.33 22.14
N GLY A 366 -38.56 7.17 22.56
CA GLY A 366 -37.14 6.92 22.67
C GLY A 366 -36.37 7.14 21.36
N ALA A 367 -36.86 6.60 20.23
CA ALA A 367 -36.24 6.81 18.92
C ALA A 367 -36.29 8.28 18.48
N ARG A 368 -37.41 8.98 18.71
CA ARG A 368 -37.51 10.44 18.39
C ARG A 368 -36.58 11.28 19.27
N THR A 369 -36.36 10.85 20.52
CA THR A 369 -35.49 11.54 21.47
C THR A 369 -34.03 11.45 21.08
N VAL A 370 -33.57 10.29 20.59
CA VAL A 370 -32.16 10.12 20.18
C VAL A 370 -31.88 10.58 18.77
N ARG A 371 -32.90 10.58 17.89
CA ARG A 371 -32.74 10.87 16.45
C ARG A 371 -31.95 12.16 16.14
N PRO A 372 -32.21 13.31 16.79
CA PRO A 372 -31.49 14.55 16.45
C PRO A 372 -29.99 14.46 16.74
N ALA A 373 -29.63 13.91 17.90
CA ALA A 373 -28.24 13.74 18.28
C ALA A 373 -27.52 12.72 17.37
N LEU A 374 -28.14 11.55 17.13
CA LEU A 374 -27.58 10.51 16.26
C LEU A 374 -27.47 10.96 14.80
N THR A 375 -28.41 11.79 14.29
CA THR A 375 -28.32 12.31 12.92
C THR A 375 -27.12 13.24 12.76
N VAL A 376 -26.88 14.14 13.72
CA VAL A 376 -25.72 15.03 13.68
C VAL A 376 -24.43 14.23 13.78
N ALA A 377 -24.39 13.25 14.71
CA ALA A 377 -23.25 12.35 14.85
C ALA A 377 -22.97 11.56 13.57
N LEU A 378 -24.01 11.01 12.93
CA LEU A 378 -23.85 10.35 11.63
C LEU A 378 -23.26 11.28 10.57
N LEU A 379 -23.81 12.49 10.46
CA LEU A 379 -23.35 13.45 9.44
C LEU A 379 -21.91 13.88 9.65
N THR A 380 -21.47 14.08 10.91
CA THR A 380 -20.07 14.41 11.22
C THR A 380 -19.12 13.25 10.93
N SER A 381 -19.52 12.01 11.27
CA SER A 381 -18.75 10.81 10.95
C SER A 381 -18.68 10.56 9.43
N LEU A 382 -19.84 10.65 8.73
CA LEU A 382 -19.87 10.53 7.27
C LEU A 382 -18.98 11.56 6.58
N LEU A 383 -18.92 12.78 7.09
CA LEU A 383 -18.04 13.82 6.57
C LEU A 383 -16.57 13.41 6.70
N GLY A 384 -16.16 12.89 7.86
CA GLY A 384 -14.81 12.39 8.07
C GLY A 384 -14.43 11.29 7.08
N TYR A 385 -15.32 10.31 6.88
CA TYR A 385 -15.09 9.21 5.92
C TYR A 385 -15.22 9.64 4.45
N ALA A 386 -16.09 10.60 4.13
CA ALA A 386 -16.26 11.08 2.76
C ALA A 386 -14.98 11.76 2.23
N ILE A 387 -14.23 12.43 3.09
CA ILE A 387 -12.95 13.02 2.72
C ILE A 387 -11.93 11.94 2.37
N LEU A 388 -11.88 10.83 3.13
CA LEU A 388 -11.04 9.66 2.80
C LEU A 388 -11.38 9.08 1.42
N MET A 389 -12.62 9.19 0.97
CA MET A 389 -13.04 8.70 -0.36
C MET A 389 -12.49 9.55 -1.50
N TRP A 390 -12.13 10.81 -1.22
CA TRP A 390 -11.55 11.75 -2.19
C TRP A 390 -10.05 11.55 -2.41
N VAL A 391 -9.37 10.94 -1.43
CA VAL A 391 -7.94 10.61 -1.53
C VAL A 391 -7.75 9.60 -2.66
N PRO A 392 -6.84 9.83 -3.62
CA PRO A 392 -6.60 8.91 -4.72
C PRO A 392 -5.77 7.68 -4.29
N PHE A 393 -6.18 7.04 -3.19
CA PHE A 393 -5.56 5.84 -2.64
C PHE A 393 -6.62 4.74 -2.56
N PRO A 394 -6.54 3.69 -3.40
CA PRO A 394 -7.61 2.70 -3.56
C PRO A 394 -8.07 2.04 -2.26
N ALA A 395 -7.13 1.69 -1.37
CA ALA A 395 -7.48 1.10 -0.08
C ALA A 395 -8.30 2.04 0.81
N LEU A 396 -7.97 3.34 0.84
CA LEU A 396 -8.71 4.32 1.66
C LEU A 396 -10.14 4.52 1.14
N ARG A 397 -10.33 4.47 -0.18
CA ARG A 397 -11.68 4.51 -0.78
C ARG A 397 -12.51 3.30 -0.37
N GLN A 398 -11.91 2.10 -0.33
CA GLN A 398 -12.60 0.90 0.15
C GLN A 398 -12.95 1.02 1.64
N ILE A 399 -12.01 1.47 2.48
CA ILE A 399 -12.22 1.69 3.91
C ILE A 399 -13.34 2.70 4.15
N ALA A 400 -13.33 3.83 3.41
CA ALA A 400 -14.35 4.86 3.52
C ALA A 400 -15.74 4.34 3.12
N CYS A 401 -15.85 3.61 1.99
CA CYS A 401 -17.09 2.99 1.55
C CYS A 401 -17.62 2.00 2.62
N PHE A 402 -16.75 1.11 3.10
CA PHE A 402 -17.07 0.13 4.12
C PHE A 402 -17.60 0.80 5.41
N ALA A 403 -16.89 1.82 5.89
CA ALA A 403 -17.26 2.56 7.08
C ALA A 403 -18.60 3.32 6.90
N MET A 404 -18.75 4.09 5.81
CA MET A 404 -19.97 4.86 5.56
C MET A 404 -21.22 3.98 5.48
N VAL A 405 -21.13 2.84 4.79
CA VAL A 405 -22.25 1.89 4.70
C VAL A 405 -22.52 1.26 6.06
N GLY A 406 -21.46 0.85 6.78
CA GLY A 406 -21.58 0.20 8.08
C GLY A 406 -22.25 1.08 9.14
N ILE A 407 -21.76 2.32 9.30
CA ILE A 407 -22.33 3.26 10.29
C ILE A 407 -23.75 3.71 9.91
N THR A 408 -24.02 3.92 8.60
CA THR A 408 -25.36 4.28 8.13
C THR A 408 -26.36 3.16 8.39
N THR A 409 -25.96 1.91 8.15
CA THR A 409 -26.80 0.73 8.44
C THR A 409 -27.01 0.56 9.93
N ALA A 410 -25.97 0.73 10.76
CA ALA A 410 -26.08 0.70 12.22
C ALA A 410 -27.01 1.79 12.73
N PHE A 411 -26.87 3.03 12.29
CA PHE A 411 -27.77 4.14 12.60
C PHE A 411 -29.23 3.82 12.22
N ALA A 412 -29.45 3.33 11.01
CA ALA A 412 -30.79 2.97 10.53
C ALA A 412 -31.41 1.85 11.38
N SER A 413 -30.62 0.83 11.75
CA SER A 413 -31.08 -0.26 12.61
C SER A 413 -31.46 0.24 14.00
N VAL A 414 -30.73 1.19 14.57
CA VAL A 414 -31.04 1.80 15.87
C VAL A 414 -32.36 2.58 15.86
N LEU A 415 -32.66 3.29 14.76
CA LEU A 415 -33.89 4.08 14.66
C LEU A 415 -35.14 3.26 14.29
N TRP A 416 -34.96 2.14 13.60
CA TRP A 416 -36.09 1.37 13.07
C TRP A 416 -36.20 -0.03 13.64
N LEU A 417 -35.09 -0.79 13.77
CA LEU A 417 -35.10 -2.17 14.26
C LEU A 417 -35.18 -2.21 15.81
N LEU A 418 -34.31 -1.47 16.53
CA LEU A 418 -34.30 -1.50 18.00
C LEU A 418 -35.64 -1.09 18.63
N PRO A 419 -36.36 -0.04 18.14
CA PRO A 419 -37.71 0.26 18.66
C PRO A 419 -38.73 -0.87 18.44
N ALA A 420 -38.57 -1.65 17.36
CA ALA A 420 -39.40 -2.81 17.09
C ALA A 420 -39.12 -3.99 18.02
N LEU A 421 -37.89 -4.08 18.57
CA LEU A 421 -37.43 -5.17 19.45
C LEU A 421 -37.54 -4.82 20.93
N LEU A 422 -37.39 -3.54 21.31
CA LEU A 422 -37.46 -3.04 22.69
C LEU A 422 -38.82 -2.36 23.02
N THR A 423 -39.88 -3.14 22.91
CA THR A 423 -41.26 -2.64 23.13
C THR A 423 -41.67 -2.57 24.60
N ARG A 424 -41.01 -3.33 25.50
CA ARG A 424 -41.30 -3.39 26.93
C ARG A 424 -40.37 -2.49 27.71
N ALA A 425 -40.87 -1.92 28.84
CA ALA A 425 -40.06 -1.11 29.74
C ALA A 425 -38.88 -1.90 30.35
N PRO A 426 -37.77 -1.26 30.70
CA PRO A 426 -36.64 -1.92 31.33
C PRO A 426 -36.99 -2.42 32.71
N LYS A 427 -36.57 -3.65 33.03
CA LYS A 427 -36.82 -4.25 34.37
C LYS A 427 -35.88 -3.67 35.44
N ARG A 428 -34.71 -3.17 35.06
CA ARG A 428 -33.68 -2.59 35.95
C ARG A 428 -33.02 -1.39 35.26
N SER A 429 -32.70 -0.35 36.06
CA SER A 429 -31.92 0.81 35.59
C SER A 429 -30.63 0.91 36.40
N PRO A 430 -29.48 1.20 35.79
CA PRO A 430 -28.19 1.33 36.48
C PRO A 430 -28.05 2.70 37.16
N GLN A 431 -28.98 3.10 37.99
CA GLN A 431 -29.04 4.42 38.62
C GLN A 431 -27.77 4.80 39.37
N ARG A 432 -27.11 3.83 40.07
CA ARG A 432 -25.84 4.09 40.76
C ARG A 432 -24.73 4.56 39.80
N VAL A 433 -24.67 3.96 38.61
CA VAL A 433 -23.70 4.35 37.55
C VAL A 433 -24.05 5.75 37.04
N PHE A 434 -25.32 6.03 36.77
CA PHE A 434 -25.78 7.34 36.30
C PHE A 434 -25.51 8.45 37.32
N LEU A 435 -25.77 8.22 38.59
CA LEU A 435 -25.45 9.17 39.66
C LEU A 435 -23.94 9.40 39.80
N GLY A 436 -23.14 8.33 39.72
CA GLY A 436 -21.69 8.44 39.74
C GLY A 436 -21.18 9.29 38.56
N ALA A 437 -21.67 9.02 37.35
CA ALA A 437 -21.34 9.76 36.14
C ALA A 437 -21.79 11.23 36.23
N ALA A 438 -22.97 11.52 36.80
CA ALA A 438 -23.45 12.88 37.02
C ALA A 438 -22.51 13.65 37.96
N ARG A 439 -22.06 13.03 39.07
CA ARG A 439 -21.10 13.64 40.00
C ARG A 439 -19.77 13.91 39.30
N LEU A 440 -19.25 12.95 38.56
CA LEU A 440 -18.01 13.09 37.78
C LEU A 440 -18.12 14.26 36.77
N LEU A 441 -19.23 14.32 36.03
CA LEU A 441 -19.48 15.41 35.08
C LEU A 441 -19.52 16.78 35.77
N ALA A 442 -20.20 16.84 36.91
CA ALA A 442 -20.30 18.08 37.70
C ALA A 442 -18.94 18.56 38.19
N LEU A 443 -18.11 17.66 38.72
CA LEU A 443 -16.74 17.97 39.14
C LEU A 443 -15.88 18.44 37.95
N TRP A 444 -15.93 17.67 36.84
CA TRP A 444 -15.15 17.98 35.64
C TRP A 444 -15.59 19.29 34.99
N ARG A 445 -16.89 19.55 34.91
CA ARG A 445 -17.45 20.82 34.43
C ARG A 445 -17.03 22.01 35.30
N ARG A 446 -16.90 21.85 36.63
CA ARG A 446 -16.36 22.89 37.49
C ARG A 446 -14.90 23.21 37.17
N ALA A 447 -14.13 22.21 36.79
CA ALA A 447 -12.72 22.39 36.44
C ALA A 447 -12.52 23.08 35.08
N ILE A 448 -13.20 22.67 34.01
CA ILE A 448 -12.95 23.07 32.63
C ILE A 448 -14.11 23.84 31.96
N GLY A 449 -15.28 23.93 32.58
CA GLY A 449 -16.48 24.53 31.97
C GLY A 449 -16.71 26.00 32.32
N GLY A 450 -17.75 26.60 31.72
CA GLY A 450 -18.18 27.96 31.99
C GLY A 450 -17.14 29.04 31.60
N ARG A 451 -16.87 29.96 32.51
CA ARG A 451 -15.85 31.02 32.29
C ARG A 451 -14.42 30.48 32.24
N ARG A 452 -14.16 29.34 32.91
CA ARG A 452 -12.86 28.67 32.93
C ARG A 452 -12.49 28.06 31.59
N ALA A 453 -13.49 27.73 30.77
CA ALA A 453 -13.26 27.16 29.45
C ALA A 453 -12.36 28.02 28.56
N ALA A 454 -12.49 29.33 28.62
CA ALA A 454 -11.63 30.26 27.88
C ALA A 454 -10.18 30.19 28.36
N TYR A 455 -9.95 30.20 29.70
CA TYR A 455 -8.60 30.08 30.27
C TYR A 455 -7.95 28.73 29.96
N VAL A 456 -8.72 27.63 30.07
CA VAL A 456 -8.24 26.27 29.73
C VAL A 456 -7.89 26.20 28.25
N THR A 457 -8.71 26.76 27.37
CA THR A 457 -8.44 26.81 25.92
C THR A 457 -7.16 27.60 25.65
N ALA A 458 -7.02 28.81 26.25
CA ALA A 458 -5.82 29.64 26.06
C ALA A 458 -4.56 28.93 26.58
N LEU A 459 -4.66 28.26 27.73
CA LEU A 459 -3.54 27.50 28.31
C LEU A 459 -3.15 26.32 27.44
N LEU A 460 -4.13 25.56 26.95
CA LEU A 460 -3.88 24.41 26.05
C LEU A 460 -3.21 24.89 24.74
N LEU A 461 -3.68 25.98 24.15
CA LEU A 461 -3.06 26.54 22.95
C LEU A 461 -1.64 27.02 23.23
N LEU A 462 -1.40 27.71 24.35
CA LEU A 462 -0.08 28.18 24.74
C LEU A 462 0.91 27.01 24.90
N VAL A 463 0.47 25.94 25.56
CA VAL A 463 1.28 24.72 25.74
C VAL A 463 1.45 23.96 24.43
N ALA A 464 0.48 24.03 23.52
CA ALA A 464 0.56 23.30 22.24
C ALA A 464 1.58 23.93 21.25
N ILE A 465 1.78 25.25 21.27
CA ILE A 465 2.66 25.95 20.32
C ILE A 465 4.09 25.35 20.27
N PRO A 466 4.80 25.15 21.37
CA PRO A 466 6.16 24.57 21.30
C PRO A 466 6.17 23.13 20.81
N GLY A 467 5.07 22.38 21.01
CA GLY A 467 4.90 21.05 20.44
C GLY A 467 4.75 21.11 18.91
N TRP A 468 3.96 22.03 18.40
CA TRP A 468 3.76 22.19 16.95
C TRP A 468 5.05 22.60 16.23
N LEU A 469 5.90 23.42 16.86
CA LEU A 469 7.19 23.83 16.31
C LEU A 469 8.22 22.67 16.22
N ARG A 470 7.96 21.56 16.89
CA ARG A 470 8.83 20.36 16.91
C ARG A 470 8.30 19.23 16.02
N LEU A 471 7.23 19.47 15.28
CA LEU A 471 6.67 18.46 14.39
C LEU A 471 7.65 18.15 13.26
N THR A 472 7.89 16.87 13.04
CA THR A 472 8.64 16.31 11.90
C THR A 472 7.72 15.44 11.07
N SER A 473 8.11 15.16 9.85
CA SER A 473 7.34 14.28 8.94
C SER A 473 8.18 13.09 8.49
N ASP A 474 7.49 12.00 8.24
CA ASP A 474 8.04 10.77 7.66
C ASP A 474 7.07 10.28 6.58
N ASP A 475 7.53 10.30 5.33
CA ASP A 475 6.73 9.96 4.17
C ASP A 475 7.25 8.69 3.48
N ASP A 476 8.07 7.87 4.18
CA ASP A 476 8.67 6.65 3.63
C ASP A 476 7.61 5.60 3.25
N ILE A 477 7.78 4.99 2.07
CA ILE A 477 6.95 3.87 1.59
C ILE A 477 6.96 2.67 2.56
N HIS A 478 8.05 2.48 3.30
CA HIS A 478 8.18 1.39 4.27
C HIS A 478 7.14 1.43 5.39
N LEU A 479 6.43 2.56 5.55
CA LEU A 479 5.28 2.67 6.46
C LEU A 479 4.12 1.73 6.10
N LEU A 480 3.99 1.35 4.83
CA LEU A 480 2.94 0.43 4.36
C LEU A 480 3.29 -1.05 4.55
N ILE A 481 4.57 -1.37 4.61
CA ILE A 481 5.05 -2.74 4.53
C ILE A 481 5.64 -3.14 5.88
N GLN A 482 5.03 -4.12 6.52
CA GLN A 482 5.69 -4.82 7.62
C GLN A 482 6.77 -5.73 7.00
N ARG A 483 8.03 -5.32 7.06
CA ARG A 483 9.15 -6.20 6.70
C ARG A 483 9.43 -7.14 7.87
N ASP A 484 9.30 -8.43 7.64
CA ASP A 484 9.73 -9.44 8.60
C ASP A 484 11.27 -9.41 8.69
N PRO A 485 11.87 -9.09 9.84
CA PRO A 485 13.32 -8.99 9.97
C PRO A 485 14.04 -10.28 9.58
N SER A 486 13.39 -11.44 9.75
CA SER A 486 13.97 -12.72 9.39
C SER A 486 14.05 -12.91 7.87
N LEU A 487 13.05 -12.43 7.13
CA LEU A 487 13.06 -12.44 5.66
C LEU A 487 14.07 -11.44 5.11
N VAL A 488 14.17 -10.26 5.70
CA VAL A 488 15.18 -9.25 5.32
C VAL A 488 16.60 -9.82 5.50
N ALA A 489 16.87 -10.44 6.63
CA ALA A 489 18.17 -11.07 6.88
C ALA A 489 18.49 -12.23 5.90
N GLN A 490 17.48 -12.96 5.45
CA GLN A 490 17.64 -13.99 4.42
C GLN A 490 17.88 -13.38 3.04
N GLU A 491 17.14 -12.31 2.69
CA GLU A 491 17.32 -11.56 1.46
C GLU A 491 18.74 -10.97 1.39
N ASP A 492 19.23 -10.38 2.49
CA ASP A 492 20.59 -9.86 2.57
C ASP A 492 21.63 -10.95 2.30
N LYS A 493 21.44 -12.16 2.85
CA LYS A 493 22.33 -13.30 2.56
C LYS A 493 22.33 -13.69 1.08
N VAL A 494 21.15 -13.71 0.45
CA VAL A 494 21.03 -14.01 -0.98
C VAL A 494 21.70 -12.91 -1.81
N ARG A 495 21.47 -11.64 -1.47
CA ARG A 495 22.06 -10.47 -2.15
C ARG A 495 23.58 -10.52 -2.06
N ASP A 496 24.11 -10.75 -0.87
CA ASP A 496 25.53 -10.83 -0.62
C ASP A 496 26.19 -11.98 -1.39
N ALA A 497 25.50 -13.11 -1.54
CA ALA A 497 26.02 -14.26 -2.28
C ALA A 497 25.98 -14.03 -3.79
N VAL A 498 24.91 -13.46 -4.30
CA VAL A 498 24.71 -13.21 -5.74
C VAL A 498 25.52 -12.00 -6.22
N GLY A 499 25.78 -11.02 -5.35
CA GLY A 499 26.50 -9.79 -5.71
C GLY A 499 25.69 -8.83 -6.59
N VAL A 500 24.38 -9.02 -6.67
CA VAL A 500 23.46 -8.16 -7.43
C VAL A 500 22.61 -7.38 -6.46
N ASP A 501 22.70 -6.06 -6.51
CA ASP A 501 21.78 -5.18 -5.82
C ASP A 501 20.47 -5.15 -6.62
N ASN A 502 19.40 -5.71 -6.04
CA ASN A 502 18.04 -5.57 -6.57
C ASN A 502 17.54 -4.14 -6.30
N SER A 503 18.09 -3.19 -7.03
CA SER A 503 17.59 -1.83 -6.94
C SER A 503 16.23 -1.76 -7.63
N ALA A 504 15.23 -1.24 -6.92
CA ALA A 504 13.94 -0.87 -7.52
C ALA A 504 14.06 0.34 -8.45
N GLN A 505 15.30 0.66 -8.88
CA GLN A 505 15.69 1.82 -9.65
C GLN A 505 16.22 1.36 -11.00
N PHE A 506 15.67 1.91 -12.09
CA PHE A 506 16.04 1.55 -13.45
C PHE A 506 15.71 2.67 -14.44
N PHE A 507 16.30 2.60 -15.62
CA PHE A 507 15.92 3.48 -16.73
C PHE A 507 14.93 2.78 -17.64
N VAL A 508 13.93 3.53 -18.09
CA VAL A 508 13.04 3.17 -19.19
C VAL A 508 13.48 3.95 -20.41
N VAL A 509 13.82 3.24 -21.47
CA VAL A 509 14.26 3.80 -22.73
C VAL A 509 13.18 3.58 -23.78
N ARG A 510 12.74 4.63 -24.47
CA ARG A 510 11.62 4.63 -25.41
C ARG A 510 12.05 5.06 -26.81
N GLY A 511 11.29 4.58 -27.80
CA GLY A 511 11.42 5.01 -29.20
C GLY A 511 10.22 4.59 -30.02
N ASP A 512 10.03 5.24 -31.15
CA ASP A 512 8.92 4.95 -32.08
C ASP A 512 9.17 3.66 -32.90
N THR A 513 10.38 3.13 -32.86
CA THR A 513 10.76 1.89 -33.51
C THR A 513 11.69 1.09 -32.58
N PRO A 514 11.78 -0.26 -32.75
CA PRO A 514 12.77 -1.08 -32.04
C PRO A 514 14.20 -0.55 -32.18
N GLU A 515 14.57 -0.09 -33.38
CA GLU A 515 15.88 0.47 -33.67
C GLU A 515 16.13 1.79 -32.89
N ALA A 516 15.14 2.68 -32.80
CA ALA A 516 15.28 3.93 -32.06
C ALA A 516 15.49 3.65 -30.55
N VAL A 517 14.80 2.63 -29.98
CA VAL A 517 15.01 2.21 -28.58
C VAL A 517 16.44 1.75 -28.36
N LEU A 518 17.00 0.91 -29.27
CA LEU A 518 18.36 0.43 -29.17
C LEU A 518 19.37 1.58 -29.25
N GLN A 519 19.17 2.55 -30.18
CA GLN A 519 20.05 3.72 -30.29
C GLN A 519 20.03 4.62 -29.07
N HIS A 520 18.83 4.85 -28.50
CA HIS A 520 18.70 5.61 -27.25
C HIS A 520 19.35 4.87 -26.06
N ALA A 521 19.20 3.54 -25.99
CA ALA A 521 19.85 2.73 -24.98
C ALA A 521 21.36 2.74 -25.09
N GLU A 522 21.92 2.63 -26.30
CA GLU A 522 23.37 2.80 -26.57
C GLU A 522 23.89 4.17 -26.13
N ALA A 523 23.11 5.24 -26.42
CA ALA A 523 23.44 6.58 -25.95
C ALA A 523 23.50 6.68 -24.43
N LEU A 524 22.58 5.98 -23.72
CA LEU A 524 22.59 5.87 -22.27
C LEU A 524 23.79 5.06 -21.79
N ASP A 525 24.08 3.91 -22.39
CA ASP A 525 25.18 3.03 -22.03
C ASP A 525 26.53 3.77 -22.08
N VAL A 526 26.78 4.55 -23.15
CA VAL A 526 27.98 5.40 -23.29
C VAL A 526 28.12 6.40 -22.14
N GLN A 527 27.00 6.96 -21.66
CA GLN A 527 27.02 7.91 -20.55
C GLN A 527 27.22 7.21 -19.20
N LEU A 528 26.66 6.01 -19.03
CA LEU A 528 26.89 5.19 -17.83
C LEU A 528 28.37 4.75 -17.75
N ASP A 529 28.96 4.32 -18.86
CA ASP A 529 30.40 4.00 -18.97
C ASP A 529 31.28 5.22 -18.65
N ALA A 530 30.85 6.43 -19.05
CA ALA A 530 31.59 7.66 -18.78
C ALA A 530 31.57 8.07 -17.29
N LEU A 531 30.68 7.50 -16.48
CA LEU A 531 30.67 7.67 -15.02
C LEU A 531 31.69 6.77 -14.33
N ASP A 532 32.23 5.78 -15.01
CA ASP A 532 33.21 4.84 -14.43
C ASP A 532 34.48 5.59 -13.93
N GLY A 533 34.97 5.18 -12.78
CA GLY A 533 36.07 5.85 -12.09
C GLY A 533 35.73 7.21 -11.46
N THR A 534 34.49 7.67 -11.54
CA THR A 534 34.03 8.91 -10.87
C THR A 534 33.35 8.64 -9.53
N ALA A 535 33.08 9.69 -8.75
CA ALA A 535 32.31 9.57 -7.50
C ALA A 535 30.85 9.15 -7.71
N ASN A 536 30.35 9.22 -8.94
CA ASN A 536 28.98 8.86 -9.35
C ASN A 536 28.93 7.52 -10.09
N GLN A 537 30.01 6.74 -10.04
CA GLN A 537 30.12 5.43 -10.69
C GLN A 537 28.96 4.52 -10.27
N VAL A 538 28.42 3.78 -11.22
CA VAL A 538 27.58 2.60 -11.01
C VAL A 538 28.46 1.35 -11.09
N GLY A 539 28.12 0.31 -10.32
CA GLY A 539 28.96 -0.90 -10.26
C GLY A 539 28.96 -1.67 -11.58
N ALA A 540 27.81 -1.80 -12.18
CA ALA A 540 27.55 -2.41 -13.49
C ALA A 540 26.14 -2.00 -13.94
N TYR A 541 25.75 -2.36 -15.14
CA TYR A 541 24.37 -2.22 -15.59
C TYR A 541 24.01 -3.36 -16.54
N GLN A 542 22.73 -3.63 -16.69
CA GLN A 542 22.19 -4.58 -17.65
C GLN A 542 21.37 -3.82 -18.68
N SER A 543 21.73 -3.97 -19.96
CA SER A 543 21.05 -3.36 -21.09
C SER A 543 20.82 -4.40 -22.19
N VAL A 544 19.73 -4.27 -22.93
CA VAL A 544 19.47 -5.12 -24.09
C VAL A 544 20.52 -4.92 -25.20
N THR A 545 21.12 -3.75 -25.28
CA THR A 545 22.17 -3.39 -26.27
C THR A 545 23.46 -4.18 -26.11
N GLN A 546 23.73 -4.66 -24.88
CA GLN A 546 24.85 -5.56 -24.61
C GLN A 546 24.67 -6.94 -25.29
N PHE A 547 23.42 -7.33 -25.59
CA PHE A 547 23.08 -8.57 -26.31
C PHE A 547 22.80 -8.32 -27.80
N VAL A 548 22.15 -7.20 -28.12
CA VAL A 548 21.72 -6.84 -29.48
C VAL A 548 22.05 -5.37 -29.72
N PRO A 549 23.21 -5.06 -30.30
CA PRO A 549 23.54 -3.69 -30.73
C PRO A 549 22.56 -3.19 -31.80
N SER A 550 22.34 -1.86 -31.86
CA SER A 550 21.52 -1.26 -32.90
C SER A 550 22.00 -1.60 -34.31
N ALA A 551 21.12 -1.60 -35.28
CA ALA A 551 21.48 -1.80 -36.68
C ALA A 551 22.47 -0.73 -37.15
N LYS A 552 22.35 0.48 -36.63
CA LYS A 552 23.32 1.56 -36.86
C LYS A 552 24.70 1.18 -36.34
N GLN A 553 24.83 0.76 -35.10
CA GLN A 553 26.11 0.35 -34.51
C GLN A 553 26.74 -0.82 -35.27
N GLN A 554 25.94 -1.84 -35.65
CA GLN A 554 26.38 -2.99 -36.42
C GLN A 554 26.89 -2.55 -37.84
N SER A 555 26.25 -1.54 -38.47
CA SER A 555 26.68 -1.01 -39.74
C SER A 555 27.96 -0.17 -39.63
N GLU A 556 28.11 0.59 -38.56
CA GLU A 556 29.34 1.35 -38.26
C GLU A 556 30.52 0.40 -38.01
N ASP A 557 30.33 -0.67 -37.30
CA ASP A 557 31.36 -1.71 -37.08
C ASP A 557 31.75 -2.39 -38.36
N ARG A 558 30.79 -2.70 -39.25
CA ARG A 558 31.08 -3.23 -40.60
C ARG A 558 31.87 -2.23 -41.47
N ALA A 559 31.46 -0.98 -41.42
CA ALA A 559 32.18 0.09 -42.18
C ALA A 559 33.60 0.29 -41.66
N LEU A 560 33.80 0.19 -40.34
CA LEU A 560 35.14 0.29 -39.75
C LEU A 560 36.03 -0.88 -40.19
N LEU A 561 35.49 -2.12 -40.16
CA LEU A 561 36.20 -3.29 -40.67
C LEU A 561 36.47 -3.17 -42.15
N ALA A 562 35.55 -2.74 -43.01
CA ALA A 562 35.74 -2.50 -44.42
C ALA A 562 36.93 -1.58 -44.67
N LYS A 563 36.98 -0.46 -43.94
CA LYS A 563 38.00 0.58 -44.11
C LYS A 563 39.36 0.20 -43.53
N ARG A 564 39.44 -0.56 -42.48
CA ARG A 564 40.67 -0.80 -41.70
C ARG A 564 41.28 -2.18 -41.91
N VAL A 565 40.48 -3.16 -42.29
CA VAL A 565 40.84 -4.58 -42.35
C VAL A 565 40.71 -5.08 -43.79
N PHE A 566 39.57 -4.87 -44.41
CA PHE A 566 39.26 -5.41 -45.76
C PHE A 566 39.52 -4.43 -46.90
N ASP A 567 40.20 -3.31 -46.66
CA ASP A 567 40.58 -2.32 -47.67
C ASP A 567 41.49 -2.95 -48.73
N ASN A 568 42.38 -3.87 -48.32
CA ASN A 568 43.23 -4.61 -49.21
C ASN A 568 43.13 -6.13 -48.95
N PRO A 569 42.17 -6.84 -49.59
CA PRO A 569 41.95 -8.28 -49.38
C PRO A 569 43.16 -9.14 -49.74
N ALA A 570 43.98 -8.73 -50.71
CA ALA A 570 45.18 -9.49 -51.11
C ALA A 570 46.27 -9.43 -50.02
N ALA A 571 46.51 -8.25 -49.45
CA ALA A 571 47.43 -8.10 -48.33
C ALA A 571 46.96 -8.83 -47.09
N LEU A 572 45.65 -8.79 -46.82
CA LEU A 572 45.02 -9.51 -45.69
C LEU A 572 45.16 -11.03 -45.88
N ARG A 573 44.90 -11.54 -47.10
CA ARG A 573 45.10 -12.94 -47.43
C ARG A 573 46.54 -13.35 -47.16
N ALA A 574 47.52 -12.57 -47.68
CA ALA A 574 48.92 -12.83 -47.47
C ALA A 574 49.28 -12.87 -45.95
N THR A 575 48.71 -11.99 -45.14
CA THR A 575 48.94 -11.98 -43.70
C THR A 575 48.40 -13.25 -43.02
N LEU A 576 47.24 -13.74 -43.44
CA LEU A 576 46.67 -15.00 -42.93
C LEU A 576 47.53 -16.21 -43.31
N LEU A 577 48.03 -16.26 -44.58
CA LEU A 577 48.91 -17.34 -45.05
C LEU A 577 50.28 -17.33 -44.31
N GLN A 578 50.86 -16.13 -44.10
CA GLN A 578 52.09 -15.98 -43.31
C GLN A 578 51.90 -16.43 -41.84
N ALA A 579 50.72 -16.30 -41.28
CA ALA A 579 50.38 -16.78 -39.96
C ALA A 579 50.10 -18.29 -39.90
N GLY A 580 50.18 -19.01 -41.02
CA GLY A 580 50.03 -20.46 -41.09
C GLY A 580 48.64 -20.97 -41.45
N PHE A 581 47.71 -20.11 -41.86
CA PHE A 581 46.38 -20.54 -42.33
C PHE A 581 46.52 -21.18 -43.72
N LYS A 582 45.72 -22.21 -43.97
CA LYS A 582 45.60 -22.83 -45.28
C LYS A 582 44.90 -21.92 -46.29
N ASP A 583 45.27 -21.94 -47.56
CA ASP A 583 44.63 -21.14 -48.62
C ASP A 583 43.10 -21.24 -48.58
N GLN A 584 42.53 -22.42 -48.47
CA GLN A 584 41.09 -22.65 -48.42
C GLN A 584 40.41 -21.95 -47.23
N VAL A 585 41.08 -21.87 -46.10
CA VAL A 585 40.53 -21.22 -44.87
C VAL A 585 40.56 -19.72 -45.02
N ALA A 586 41.68 -19.17 -45.54
CA ALA A 586 41.79 -17.71 -45.81
C ALA A 586 40.78 -17.23 -46.85
N ASP A 587 40.64 -18.00 -47.96
CA ASP A 587 39.68 -17.67 -49.01
C ASP A 587 38.22 -17.83 -48.52
N ALA A 588 37.90 -18.87 -47.74
CA ALA A 588 36.58 -19.05 -47.14
C ALA A 588 36.20 -17.92 -46.16
N TRP A 589 37.17 -17.44 -45.37
CA TRP A 589 36.90 -16.36 -44.42
C TRP A 589 36.67 -14.99 -45.13
N LEU A 590 37.47 -14.70 -46.20
CA LEU A 590 37.27 -13.55 -47.08
C LEU A 590 35.92 -13.59 -47.81
N ALA A 591 35.53 -14.76 -48.31
CA ALA A 591 34.23 -15.00 -48.93
C ALA A 591 33.08 -14.81 -47.94
N ALA A 592 33.23 -15.30 -46.71
CA ALA A 592 32.23 -15.13 -45.63
C ALA A 592 32.01 -13.63 -45.29
N TYR A 593 33.06 -12.78 -45.34
CA TYR A 593 32.92 -11.34 -45.20
C TYR A 593 32.09 -10.75 -46.33
N ALA A 594 32.37 -11.12 -47.58
CA ALA A 594 31.62 -10.63 -48.73
C ALA A 594 30.14 -11.02 -48.66
N GLN A 595 29.85 -12.23 -48.23
CA GLN A 595 28.44 -12.70 -47.97
C GLN A 595 27.77 -11.94 -46.83
N ALA A 596 28.49 -11.62 -45.74
CA ALA A 596 27.95 -10.90 -44.62
C ALA A 596 27.55 -9.44 -44.93
N GLN A 597 28.08 -8.85 -46.01
CA GLN A 597 27.70 -7.52 -46.49
C GLN A 597 26.22 -7.44 -46.93
N ALA A 598 25.68 -8.52 -47.47
CA ALA A 598 24.26 -8.61 -47.87
C ALA A 598 23.32 -9.04 -46.75
N GLN A 599 23.86 -9.41 -45.60
CA GLN A 599 23.03 -9.94 -44.48
C GLN A 599 22.43 -8.80 -43.66
N PRO A 600 21.12 -8.87 -43.33
CA PRO A 600 20.52 -7.90 -42.41
C PRO A 600 21.17 -7.96 -41.01
N PRO A 601 21.16 -6.87 -40.25
CA PRO A 601 21.71 -6.84 -38.90
C PRO A 601 20.94 -7.78 -37.96
N LEU A 602 21.56 -8.16 -36.86
CA LEU A 602 20.91 -8.91 -35.79
C LEU A 602 19.81 -8.05 -35.16
N GLY A 603 18.60 -8.52 -35.23
CA GLY A 603 17.45 -7.88 -34.59
C GLY A 603 17.05 -8.50 -33.23
N VAL A 604 16.35 -7.74 -32.43
CA VAL A 604 15.85 -8.15 -31.08
C VAL A 604 14.98 -9.40 -31.18
N GLU A 605 14.14 -9.53 -32.18
CA GLU A 605 13.25 -10.68 -32.36
C GLU A 605 14.02 -12.02 -32.43
N ARG A 606 15.15 -12.01 -33.10
CA ARG A 606 15.98 -13.21 -33.26
C ARG A 606 16.66 -13.61 -31.94
N TRP A 607 17.05 -12.61 -31.13
CA TRP A 607 17.57 -12.83 -29.79
C TRP A 607 16.48 -13.32 -28.85
N LEU A 608 15.28 -12.75 -28.91
CA LEU A 608 14.12 -13.20 -28.11
C LEU A 608 13.70 -14.66 -28.45
N ALA A 609 13.91 -15.10 -29.70
CA ALA A 609 13.60 -16.48 -30.10
C ALA A 609 14.61 -17.49 -29.53
N ALA A 610 15.81 -17.06 -29.14
CA ALA A 610 16.84 -17.95 -28.62
C ALA A 610 16.47 -18.44 -27.21
N PRO A 611 16.52 -19.74 -26.88
CA PRO A 611 16.14 -20.27 -25.56
C PRO A 611 16.96 -19.66 -24.40
N TRP A 612 18.24 -19.46 -24.60
CA TRP A 612 19.15 -18.93 -23.59
C TRP A 612 18.90 -17.46 -23.23
N SER A 613 18.17 -16.70 -24.07
CA SER A 613 17.81 -15.29 -23.75
C SER A 613 16.75 -15.15 -22.66
N GLN A 614 16.05 -16.26 -22.32
CA GLN A 614 14.92 -16.24 -21.41
C GLN A 614 15.17 -15.47 -20.09
N PRO A 615 16.32 -15.60 -19.41
CA PRO A 615 16.58 -14.87 -18.17
C PRO A 615 16.64 -13.36 -18.35
N TYR A 616 16.95 -12.88 -19.55
CA TYR A 616 17.24 -11.47 -19.88
C TYR A 616 16.11 -10.77 -20.66
N ARG A 617 15.06 -11.51 -21.06
CA ARG A 617 13.94 -10.97 -21.86
C ARG A 617 13.21 -9.81 -21.20
N HIS A 618 13.26 -9.71 -19.88
CA HIS A 618 12.68 -8.61 -19.12
C HIS A 618 13.33 -7.24 -19.42
N LEU A 619 14.53 -7.22 -20.04
CA LEU A 619 15.18 -6.00 -20.49
C LEU A 619 14.50 -5.40 -21.74
N TRP A 620 13.70 -6.17 -22.47
CA TRP A 620 12.94 -5.72 -23.62
C TRP A 620 11.44 -5.82 -23.36
N LEU A 621 10.76 -4.66 -23.30
CA LEU A 621 9.33 -4.60 -23.02
C LEU A 621 8.46 -4.77 -24.26
N GLY A 622 9.07 -4.62 -25.47
CA GLY A 622 8.35 -4.64 -26.73
C GLY A 622 7.50 -3.41 -26.96
N GLU A 623 6.38 -3.58 -27.68
CA GLU A 623 5.41 -2.51 -27.92
C GLU A 623 4.61 -2.26 -26.65
N VAL A 624 4.77 -1.06 -26.08
CA VAL A 624 4.15 -0.67 -24.81
C VAL A 624 2.85 0.08 -25.02
N ASP A 625 2.70 0.75 -26.17
CA ASP A 625 1.47 1.44 -26.53
C ASP A 625 1.17 1.25 -28.02
N SER A 626 0.15 0.47 -28.29
CA SER A 626 -0.29 0.19 -29.67
C SER A 626 -0.96 1.38 -30.37
N ALA A 627 -1.37 2.40 -29.61
CA ALA A 627 -1.98 3.61 -30.19
C ALA A 627 -0.89 4.57 -30.75
N THR A 628 0.26 4.63 -30.08
CA THR A 628 1.39 5.47 -30.49
C THR A 628 2.53 4.67 -31.13
N HIS A 629 2.41 3.34 -31.25
CA HIS A 629 3.47 2.42 -31.66
C HIS A 629 4.79 2.62 -30.89
N ALA A 630 4.68 2.94 -29.60
CA ALA A 630 5.84 3.15 -28.76
C ALA A 630 6.43 1.83 -28.28
N TYR A 631 7.74 1.65 -28.51
CA TYR A 631 8.54 0.54 -28.00
C TYR A 631 9.36 0.99 -26.80
N ALA A 632 9.65 0.06 -25.89
CA ALA A 632 10.48 0.36 -24.75
C ALA A 632 11.43 -0.79 -24.36
N ALA A 633 12.52 -0.42 -23.70
CA ALA A 633 13.46 -1.31 -23.05
C ALA A 633 13.80 -0.78 -21.65
N VAL A 634 14.36 -1.67 -20.82
CA VAL A 634 14.80 -1.34 -19.46
C VAL A 634 16.32 -1.47 -19.38
N VAL A 635 16.96 -0.48 -18.76
CA VAL A 635 18.38 -0.54 -18.39
C VAL A 635 18.46 -0.51 -16.87
N ILE A 636 19.06 -1.53 -16.27
CA ILE A 636 19.10 -1.74 -14.82
C ILE A 636 20.52 -1.46 -14.31
N PRO A 637 20.78 -0.29 -13.70
CA PRO A 637 22.05 0.01 -13.05
C PRO A 637 22.17 -0.76 -11.74
N GLN A 638 23.38 -1.16 -11.36
CA GLN A 638 23.70 -1.79 -10.09
C GLN A 638 24.49 -0.82 -9.21
N GLY A 639 24.28 -0.92 -7.89
CA GLY A 639 24.99 -0.05 -6.95
C GLY A 639 24.49 1.39 -6.96
N VAL A 640 23.19 1.61 -7.20
CA VAL A 640 22.59 2.93 -7.03
C VAL A 640 22.55 3.29 -5.55
N THR A 641 23.03 4.47 -5.23
CA THR A 641 23.12 5.00 -3.87
C THR A 641 22.52 6.41 -3.82
N PRO A 642 22.16 6.93 -2.66
CA PRO A 642 21.69 8.32 -2.53
C PRO A 642 22.72 9.37 -3.01
N ARG A 643 24.00 8.95 -3.19
CA ARG A 643 25.07 9.83 -3.67
C ARG A 643 25.05 9.97 -5.19
N ASN A 644 24.90 8.87 -5.93
CA ASN A 644 24.95 8.87 -7.39
C ASN A 644 23.56 9.04 -8.05
N GLU A 645 22.47 8.81 -7.34
CA GLU A 645 21.09 8.97 -7.82
C GLU A 645 20.82 10.34 -8.49
N PRO A 646 21.24 11.50 -7.93
CA PRO A 646 21.00 12.79 -8.58
C PRO A 646 21.70 12.92 -9.95
N ALA A 647 22.86 12.28 -10.11
CA ALA A 647 23.58 12.26 -11.37
C ALA A 647 22.86 11.41 -12.43
N LEU A 648 22.30 10.26 -12.01
CA LEU A 648 21.49 9.39 -12.86
C LEU A 648 20.19 10.05 -13.31
N LEU A 649 19.53 10.77 -12.42
CA LEU A 649 18.35 11.59 -12.73
C LEU A 649 18.68 12.70 -13.75
N ALA A 650 19.80 13.42 -13.53
CA ALA A 650 20.24 14.47 -14.44
C ALA A 650 20.64 13.90 -15.81
N LEU A 651 21.17 12.69 -15.85
CA LEU A 651 21.54 11.98 -17.09
C LEU A 651 20.27 11.65 -17.89
N ALA A 652 19.25 11.08 -17.25
CA ALA A 652 17.97 10.78 -17.89
C ALA A 652 17.32 12.02 -18.51
N GLN A 653 17.40 13.17 -17.84
CA GLN A 653 16.84 14.43 -18.36
C GLN A 653 17.55 14.98 -19.60
N ARG A 654 18.79 14.58 -19.83
CA ARG A 654 19.59 15.04 -21.00
C ARG A 654 19.41 14.18 -22.23
N LEU A 655 18.99 12.94 -22.07
CA LEU A 655 18.85 11.97 -23.15
C LEU A 655 17.41 11.88 -23.64
N PRO A 656 17.17 11.94 -24.97
CA PRO A 656 15.84 11.80 -25.52
C PRO A 656 15.29 10.38 -25.28
N GLY A 657 14.04 10.27 -24.88
CA GLY A 657 13.38 8.98 -24.70
C GLY A 657 13.84 8.19 -23.47
N VAL A 658 14.68 8.76 -22.60
CA VAL A 658 15.17 8.10 -21.37
C VAL A 658 14.48 8.67 -20.15
N THR A 659 13.94 7.81 -19.28
CA THR A 659 13.31 8.19 -18.01
C THR A 659 13.92 7.34 -16.91
N PHE A 660 14.43 7.96 -15.85
CA PHE A 660 14.87 7.24 -14.66
C PHE A 660 13.66 7.03 -13.72
N VAL A 661 13.46 5.81 -13.33
CA VAL A 661 12.34 5.38 -12.47
C VAL A 661 12.89 4.92 -11.13
N ASP A 662 12.44 5.59 -10.07
CA ASP A 662 12.58 5.17 -8.69
C ASP A 662 11.18 5.09 -8.06
N LYS A 663 10.63 3.89 -8.04
CA LYS A 663 9.26 3.66 -7.54
C LYS A 663 9.14 4.00 -6.06
N ALA A 664 10.17 3.73 -5.26
CA ALA A 664 10.16 4.02 -3.83
C ALA A 664 10.15 5.53 -3.56
N ALA A 665 11.01 6.29 -4.24
CA ALA A 665 11.05 7.75 -4.14
C ALA A 665 9.77 8.39 -4.70
N SER A 666 9.25 7.91 -5.83
CA SER A 666 8.00 8.40 -6.43
C SER A 666 6.82 8.23 -5.47
N VAL A 667 6.69 7.05 -4.84
CA VAL A 667 5.63 6.79 -3.84
C VAL A 667 5.83 7.66 -2.59
N SER A 668 7.05 7.78 -2.09
CA SER A 668 7.35 8.62 -0.91
C SER A 668 7.04 10.09 -1.18
N LYS A 669 7.38 10.60 -2.35
CA LYS A 669 7.02 11.97 -2.79
C LYS A 669 5.51 12.16 -2.87
N LEU A 670 4.78 11.16 -3.37
CA LEU A 670 3.33 11.17 -3.45
C LEU A 670 2.69 11.18 -2.05
N PHE A 671 3.23 10.40 -1.11
CA PHE A 671 2.77 10.39 0.29
C PHE A 671 3.01 11.75 0.96
N GLY A 672 4.15 12.39 0.70
CA GLY A 672 4.43 13.74 1.14
C GLY A 672 3.42 14.76 0.62
N ALA A 673 3.09 14.71 -0.67
CA ALA A 673 2.08 15.55 -1.28
C ALA A 673 0.70 15.32 -0.66
N TYR A 674 0.26 14.07 -0.53
CA TYR A 674 -1.03 13.73 0.09
C TYR A 674 -1.09 14.09 1.58
N ARG A 675 0.03 14.03 2.29
CA ARG A 675 0.12 14.48 3.68
C ARG A 675 -0.16 15.98 3.78
N VAL A 676 0.45 16.78 2.91
CA VAL A 676 0.23 18.23 2.87
C VAL A 676 -1.23 18.55 2.51
N ASP A 677 -1.76 17.92 1.46
CA ASP A 677 -3.15 18.08 1.04
C ASP A 677 -4.12 17.66 2.15
N SER A 678 -3.80 16.58 2.89
CA SER A 678 -4.61 16.12 4.02
C SER A 678 -4.70 17.17 5.13
N GLY A 679 -3.67 18.00 5.33
CA GLY A 679 -3.72 19.13 6.23
C GLY A 679 -4.77 20.17 5.81
N TRP A 680 -4.85 20.51 4.52
CA TRP A 680 -5.85 21.42 3.98
C TRP A 680 -7.26 20.82 4.06
N TRP A 681 -7.40 19.53 3.77
CA TRP A 681 -8.68 18.81 3.88
C TRP A 681 -9.18 18.77 5.33
N LEU A 682 -8.30 18.58 6.30
CA LEU A 682 -8.63 18.64 7.72
C LEU A 682 -9.18 20.03 8.11
N GLY A 683 -8.54 21.10 7.63
CA GLY A 683 -9.01 22.47 7.81
C GLY A 683 -10.39 22.70 7.19
N GLY A 684 -10.59 22.23 5.96
CA GLY A 684 -11.87 22.26 5.26
C GLY A 684 -12.97 21.47 5.97
N ALA A 685 -12.64 20.27 6.48
CA ALA A 685 -13.52 19.44 7.28
C ALA A 685 -13.94 20.14 8.58
N LEU A 686 -13.00 20.75 9.29
CA LEU A 686 -13.29 21.50 10.51
C LEU A 686 -14.25 22.66 10.24
N ALA A 687 -14.03 23.41 9.13
CA ALA A 687 -14.92 24.47 8.71
C ALA A 687 -16.33 23.96 8.40
N LEU A 688 -16.42 22.82 7.71
CA LEU A 688 -17.72 22.23 7.35
C LEU A 688 -18.46 21.67 8.57
N VAL A 689 -17.75 21.03 9.51
CA VAL A 689 -18.33 20.63 10.82
C VAL A 689 -18.81 21.86 11.59
N LEU A 690 -18.06 22.95 11.60
CA LEU A 690 -18.48 24.21 12.23
C LEU A 690 -19.75 24.76 11.58
N VAL A 691 -19.86 24.75 10.25
CA VAL A 691 -21.07 25.17 9.53
C VAL A 691 -22.25 24.29 9.89
N LEU A 692 -22.10 22.96 9.84
CA LEU A 692 -23.11 21.99 10.19
C LEU A 692 -23.63 22.21 11.62
N LEU A 693 -22.76 22.35 12.59
CA LEU A 693 -23.10 22.55 13.99
C LEU A 693 -23.70 23.95 14.24
N THR A 694 -23.25 24.96 13.49
CA THR A 694 -23.84 26.32 13.55
C THR A 694 -25.27 26.31 13.02
N MET A 695 -25.54 25.62 11.92
CA MET A 695 -26.90 25.47 11.36
C MET A 695 -27.80 24.70 12.34
N ARG A 696 -27.28 23.67 13.00
CA ARG A 696 -28.03 22.83 13.95
C ARG A 696 -28.36 23.57 15.25
N TYR A 697 -27.40 24.33 15.80
CA TYR A 697 -27.53 25.00 17.10
C TYR A 697 -27.87 26.49 16.98
N ALA A 698 -28.26 26.95 15.79
CA ALA A 698 -28.87 28.27 15.66
C ALA A 698 -30.10 28.32 16.54
N PRO A 699 -30.29 29.38 17.37
CA PRO A 699 -31.52 29.54 18.14
C PRO A 699 -32.70 29.50 17.17
N LYS A 700 -33.56 28.51 17.29
CA LYS A 700 -34.85 28.51 16.61
C LYS A 700 -35.67 29.63 17.21
N GLU A 701 -36.36 30.40 16.41
CA GLU A 701 -37.37 31.34 16.87
C GLU A 701 -38.28 30.63 17.85
N VAL A 702 -38.35 31.14 19.06
CA VAL A 702 -39.31 30.64 20.06
C VAL A 702 -40.68 30.97 19.47
N PRO A 703 -41.55 29.99 19.20
CA PRO A 703 -42.93 30.31 18.88
C PRO A 703 -43.48 31.03 20.15
N LEU A 704 -43.92 32.25 19.99
CA LEU A 704 -44.64 33.01 21.04
C LEU A 704 -45.95 32.29 21.39
N GLY A 705 -45.84 31.24 22.17
CA GLY A 705 -46.96 30.53 22.74
C GLY A 705 -46.98 30.68 24.24
N ARG A 706 -47.25 31.87 24.73
CA ARG A 706 -47.81 32.35 26.00
C ARG A 706 -47.28 33.72 26.28
N ALA A 707 -47.80 34.67 25.50
CA ALA A 707 -47.75 36.07 25.93
C ALA A 707 -48.80 36.26 27.04
N PRO A 708 -48.51 36.96 28.14
CA PRO A 708 -49.50 37.64 28.92
C PRO A 708 -50.24 38.63 27.99
N LYS A 709 -51.56 38.72 28.11
CA LYS A 709 -52.37 39.66 27.40
C LYS A 709 -51.77 41.05 27.49
N GLU A 710 -51.72 41.78 26.29
CA GLU A 710 -51.25 43.14 26.13
C GLU A 710 -49.81 43.37 25.68
N VAL A 711 -49.56 43.16 24.39
CA VAL A 711 -48.57 43.92 23.63
C VAL A 711 -49.09 44.19 22.22
N PRO A 712 -48.98 45.42 21.67
CA PRO A 712 -49.57 45.83 20.39
C PRO A 712 -48.95 45.10 19.21
N SER A 713 -49.80 44.67 18.32
CA SER A 713 -49.52 44.09 17.01
C SER A 713 -48.61 44.99 16.19
N GLY A 714 -47.38 44.53 15.92
CA GLY A 714 -46.51 45.25 14.99
C GLY A 714 -45.02 44.88 14.92
N HIS A 715 -44.52 43.85 15.59
CA HIS A 715 -43.16 43.50 15.51
C HIS A 715 -42.92 42.26 14.63
N ALA A 716 -42.26 42.47 13.48
CA ALA A 716 -41.75 41.40 12.64
C ALA A 716 -40.83 40.46 13.44
N PRO A 717 -40.79 39.15 13.15
CA PRO A 717 -39.93 38.21 13.86
C PRO A 717 -38.48 38.70 13.89
N GLN A 718 -37.98 39.03 15.08
CA GLN A 718 -36.58 39.48 15.26
C GLN A 718 -35.65 38.38 14.80
N LYS A 719 -34.97 38.59 13.67
CA LYS A 719 -33.90 37.73 13.20
C LYS A 719 -32.81 37.63 14.29
N VAL A 720 -32.63 36.47 14.83
CA VAL A 720 -31.55 36.18 15.83
C VAL A 720 -30.22 36.61 15.22
N PRO A 721 -29.43 37.49 15.87
CA PRO A 721 -28.19 38.00 15.32
C PRO A 721 -27.20 36.86 15.02
N LEU A 722 -26.51 36.89 13.88
CA LEU A 722 -25.56 35.89 13.40
C LEU A 722 -24.53 35.51 14.47
N ARG A 723 -24.09 36.48 15.29
CA ARG A 723 -23.19 36.30 16.43
C ARG A 723 -23.70 35.27 17.46
N ASN A 724 -25.01 35.19 17.72
CA ASN A 724 -25.57 34.23 18.66
C ASN A 724 -25.70 32.80 18.02
N ARG A 725 -25.87 32.75 16.71
CA ARG A 725 -25.87 31.46 15.96
C ARG A 725 -24.48 30.85 15.96
N LEU A 726 -23.45 31.66 15.64
CA LEU A 726 -22.05 31.23 15.63
C LEU A 726 -21.55 30.75 17.01
N ARG A 727 -21.95 31.41 18.09
CA ARG A 727 -21.53 30.99 19.45
C ARG A 727 -21.93 29.56 19.79
N GLY A 728 -23.07 29.09 19.32
CA GLY A 728 -23.53 27.73 19.54
C GLY A 728 -22.69 26.68 18.77
N GLY A 729 -22.42 26.95 17.49
CA GLY A 729 -21.56 26.10 16.66
C GLY A 729 -20.11 26.06 17.17
N ILE A 730 -19.50 27.23 17.39
CA ILE A 730 -18.12 27.33 17.90
C ILE A 730 -17.96 26.57 19.22
N ALA A 731 -18.86 26.76 20.20
CA ALA A 731 -18.78 26.06 21.48
C ALA A 731 -18.83 24.54 21.36
N THR A 732 -19.52 24.01 20.35
CA THR A 732 -19.62 22.56 20.13
C THR A 732 -18.44 22.00 19.31
N THR A 733 -17.87 22.81 18.40
CA THR A 733 -16.74 22.42 17.57
C THR A 733 -15.41 22.57 18.33
N LEU A 734 -15.31 23.52 19.25
CA LEU A 734 -14.08 23.86 19.98
C LEU A 734 -13.43 22.64 20.67
N PRO A 735 -14.16 21.74 21.38
CA PRO A 735 -13.55 20.59 22.03
C PRO A 735 -12.79 19.68 21.07
N VAL A 736 -13.34 19.40 19.90
CA VAL A 736 -12.70 18.53 18.92
C VAL A 736 -11.57 19.25 18.19
N ALA A 737 -11.70 20.54 17.90
CA ALA A 737 -10.61 21.33 17.34
C ALA A 737 -9.39 21.37 18.28
N LEU A 738 -9.63 21.57 19.57
CA LEU A 738 -8.60 21.48 20.60
C LEU A 738 -8.02 20.06 20.71
N ALA A 739 -8.83 19.04 20.58
CA ALA A 739 -8.36 17.65 20.63
C ALA A 739 -7.38 17.37 19.49
N VAL A 740 -7.69 17.81 18.27
CA VAL A 740 -6.77 17.73 17.11
C VAL A 740 -5.47 18.48 17.39
N GLY A 741 -5.55 19.75 17.85
CA GLY A 741 -4.38 20.56 18.14
C GLY A 741 -3.49 20.00 19.26
N VAL A 742 -4.10 19.51 20.34
CA VAL A 742 -3.38 18.87 21.46
C VAL A 742 -2.73 17.56 21.04
N THR A 743 -3.41 16.74 20.22
CA THR A 743 -2.83 15.50 19.69
C THR A 743 -1.59 15.76 18.86
N LEU A 744 -1.63 16.75 17.96
CA LEU A 744 -0.46 17.19 17.20
C LEU A 744 0.67 17.69 18.12
N ALA A 745 0.34 18.48 19.15
CA ALA A 745 1.35 18.96 20.10
C ALA A 745 2.03 17.82 20.86
N ILE A 746 1.29 16.81 21.29
CA ILE A 746 1.84 15.62 21.98
C ILE A 746 2.82 14.89 21.08
N PHE A 747 2.50 14.68 19.79
CA PHE A 747 3.43 14.06 18.84
C PHE A 747 4.69 14.89 18.64
N GLY A 748 4.57 16.23 18.56
CA GLY A 748 5.73 17.11 18.50
C GLY A 748 6.62 17.02 19.72
N TYR A 749 6.04 16.98 20.94
CA TYR A 749 6.80 16.77 22.17
C TYR A 749 7.46 15.39 22.24
N ALA A 750 6.76 14.36 21.82
CA ALA A 750 7.26 12.99 21.76
C ALA A 750 8.26 12.77 20.61
N ARG A 751 8.46 13.77 19.74
CA ARG A 751 9.30 13.68 18.53
C ARG A 751 8.93 12.50 17.63
N VAL A 752 7.64 12.17 17.58
CA VAL A 752 7.11 11.15 16.68
C VAL A 752 6.82 11.80 15.34
N PRO A 753 7.47 11.35 14.25
CA PRO A 753 7.24 11.94 12.95
C PRO A 753 5.83 11.66 12.46
N LEU A 754 5.21 12.68 11.85
CA LEU A 754 3.87 12.57 11.29
C LEU A 754 3.93 12.05 9.86
N ASN A 755 3.15 11.02 9.59
CA ASN A 755 2.94 10.46 8.27
C ASN A 755 1.51 10.73 7.78
N LEU A 756 1.21 10.34 6.53
CA LEU A 756 -0.11 10.45 5.94
C LEU A 756 -1.21 9.87 6.83
N PHE A 757 -0.96 8.70 7.47
CA PHE A 757 -1.96 7.99 8.28
C PHE A 757 -2.31 8.72 9.59
N ASN A 758 -1.39 9.50 10.15
CA ASN A 758 -1.69 10.38 11.29
C ASN A 758 -2.70 11.46 10.89
N TRP A 759 -2.52 12.12 9.73
CA TRP A 759 -3.43 13.15 9.24
C TRP A 759 -4.82 12.60 8.91
N LEU A 760 -4.88 11.41 8.29
CA LEU A 760 -6.15 10.71 8.02
C LEU A 760 -6.87 10.33 9.32
N ALA A 761 -6.13 9.89 10.34
CA ALA A 761 -6.68 9.61 11.66
C ALA A 761 -7.24 10.88 12.32
N LEU A 762 -6.57 12.03 12.19
CA LEU A 762 -7.06 13.30 12.71
C LEU A 762 -8.38 13.75 12.07
N MET A 763 -8.59 13.44 10.78
CA MET A 763 -9.89 13.67 10.14
C MET A 763 -11.00 12.84 10.77
N LEU A 764 -10.68 11.60 11.13
CA LEU A 764 -11.63 10.73 11.82
C LEU A 764 -11.83 11.16 13.28
N VAL A 765 -10.78 11.63 13.96
CA VAL A 765 -10.92 12.27 15.28
C VAL A 765 -11.89 13.44 15.20
N LEU A 766 -11.84 14.24 14.15
CA LEU A 766 -12.77 15.35 13.94
C LEU A 766 -14.22 14.85 13.78
N GLY A 767 -14.43 13.80 12.97
CA GLY A 767 -15.76 13.22 12.73
C GLY A 767 -16.37 12.59 14.00
N VAL A 768 -15.64 11.63 14.59
CA VAL A 768 -16.11 10.84 15.75
C VAL A 768 -16.01 11.65 17.06
N GLY A 769 -14.93 12.39 17.25
CA GLY A 769 -14.70 13.20 18.46
C GLY A 769 -15.72 14.32 18.66
N ALA A 770 -16.26 14.88 17.57
CA ALA A 770 -17.33 15.87 17.63
C ALA A 770 -18.61 15.30 18.28
N ASN A 771 -18.86 13.99 18.13
CA ASN A 771 -20.06 13.32 18.64
C ASN A 771 -20.21 13.44 20.17
N TYR A 772 -19.12 13.44 20.90
CA TYR A 772 -19.15 13.53 22.37
C TYR A 772 -19.66 14.89 22.85
N ALA A 773 -19.23 15.97 22.23
CA ALA A 773 -19.73 17.32 22.52
C ALA A 773 -21.19 17.48 22.05
N VAL A 774 -21.56 16.88 20.91
CA VAL A 774 -22.93 16.88 20.36
C VAL A 774 -23.88 16.15 21.32
N PHE A 775 -23.55 14.93 21.77
CA PHE A 775 -24.40 14.17 22.68
C PHE A 775 -24.61 14.90 24.01
N LEU A 776 -23.57 15.47 24.60
CA LEU A 776 -23.68 16.27 25.82
C LEU A 776 -24.55 17.49 25.60
N ARG A 777 -24.35 18.23 24.52
CA ARG A 777 -25.13 19.44 24.25
C ARG A 777 -26.59 19.13 23.98
N GLU A 778 -26.90 18.11 23.19
CA GLU A 778 -28.29 17.66 22.95
C GLU A 778 -28.94 17.17 24.24
N GLY A 779 -28.18 16.53 25.14
CA GLY A 779 -28.63 16.17 26.49
C GLY A 779 -29.01 17.40 27.32
N CYS A 780 -28.17 18.46 27.27
CA CYS A 780 -28.44 19.72 27.99
C CYS A 780 -29.64 20.50 27.44
N LEU A 781 -29.96 20.38 26.17
CA LEU A 781 -31.09 21.07 25.54
C LEU A 781 -32.46 20.44 25.85
N ARG A 782 -32.48 19.24 26.41
CA ARG A 782 -33.70 18.52 26.84
C ARG A 782 -33.94 18.77 28.32
N ALA A 783 -35.12 19.28 28.65
CA ALA A 783 -35.52 19.57 30.04
C ALA A 783 -35.66 18.31 30.90
N ASP A 784 -36.02 17.16 30.31
CA ASP A 784 -36.28 15.88 30.93
C ASP A 784 -35.09 14.90 30.88
N ALA A 785 -33.92 15.35 30.39
CA ALA A 785 -32.77 14.46 30.24
C ALA A 785 -32.00 14.26 31.54
N ASP A 786 -31.75 13.00 31.91
CA ASP A 786 -30.82 12.63 32.96
C ASP A 786 -29.40 12.79 32.40
N LEU A 787 -28.69 13.87 32.79
CA LEU A 787 -27.32 14.16 32.34
C LEU A 787 -26.32 13.09 32.78
N GLY A 788 -26.58 12.39 33.87
CA GLY A 788 -25.75 11.27 34.28
C GLY A 788 -25.87 10.09 33.36
N ALA A 789 -27.08 9.80 32.88
CA ALA A 789 -27.29 8.80 31.85
C ALA A 789 -26.63 9.21 30.52
N VAL A 790 -26.77 10.47 30.07
CA VAL A 790 -26.12 10.97 28.84
C VAL A 790 -24.60 10.87 28.93
N TRP A 791 -24.03 11.30 30.07
CA TRP A 791 -22.58 11.23 30.26
C TRP A 791 -22.05 9.79 30.31
N THR A 792 -22.83 8.87 30.94
CA THR A 792 -22.51 7.44 30.92
C THR A 792 -22.47 6.94 29.48
N GLY A 793 -23.42 7.33 28.64
CA GLY A 793 -23.39 7.00 27.19
C GLY A 793 -22.17 7.53 26.48
N VAL A 794 -21.80 8.78 26.72
CA VAL A 794 -20.60 9.40 26.10
C VAL A 794 -19.31 8.71 26.55
N LEU A 795 -19.15 8.42 27.86
CA LEU A 795 -17.97 7.71 28.37
C LEU A 795 -17.90 6.28 27.84
N LEU A 796 -19.05 5.58 27.77
CA LEU A 796 -19.09 4.22 27.24
C LEU A 796 -18.78 4.19 25.74
N SER A 797 -19.35 5.12 24.95
CA SER A 797 -19.01 5.29 23.55
C SER A 797 -17.51 5.58 23.34
N ALA A 798 -16.95 6.51 24.11
CA ALA A 798 -15.52 6.79 24.02
C ALA A 798 -14.66 5.57 24.38
N ALA A 799 -15.03 4.83 25.41
CA ALA A 799 -14.31 3.62 25.83
C ALA A 799 -14.39 2.50 24.79
N THR A 800 -15.56 2.28 24.17
CA THR A 800 -15.72 1.30 23.07
C THR A 800 -14.92 1.68 21.85
N THR A 801 -14.90 2.96 21.49
CA THR A 801 -14.12 3.48 20.37
C THR A 801 -12.61 3.43 20.65
N LEU A 802 -12.18 3.79 21.86
CA LEU A 802 -10.78 3.65 22.31
C LEU A 802 -10.33 2.19 22.31
N LEU A 803 -11.20 1.28 22.73
CA LEU A 803 -10.89 -0.15 22.73
C LEU A 803 -10.76 -0.69 21.31
N SER A 804 -11.63 -0.26 20.40
CA SER A 804 -11.66 -0.75 19.03
C SER A 804 -10.52 -0.18 18.19
N PHE A 805 -10.42 1.14 18.09
CA PHE A 805 -9.37 1.81 17.29
C PHE A 805 -8.03 1.87 18.02
N GLY A 806 -8.03 1.93 19.36
CA GLY A 806 -6.79 1.94 20.14
C GLY A 806 -5.99 0.64 19.98
N MET A 807 -6.68 -0.49 19.78
CA MET A 807 -6.03 -1.77 19.47
C MET A 807 -5.26 -1.73 18.16
N LEU A 808 -5.68 -0.93 17.15
CA LEU A 808 -4.89 -0.71 15.94
C LEU A 808 -3.53 -0.07 16.23
N GLY A 809 -3.44 0.74 17.29
CA GLY A 809 -2.18 1.31 17.74
C GLY A 809 -1.15 0.29 18.24
N MET A 810 -1.56 -0.97 18.46
CA MET A 810 -0.71 -2.10 18.81
C MET A 810 -0.35 -2.97 17.59
N SER A 811 -0.82 -2.61 16.39
CA SER A 811 -0.50 -3.32 15.16
C SER A 811 1.01 -3.30 14.88
N ALA A 812 1.50 -4.37 14.29
CA ALA A 812 2.87 -4.45 13.79
C ALA A 812 3.06 -3.66 12.49
N MET A 813 1.97 -3.36 11.76
CA MET A 813 2.01 -2.52 10.55
C MET A 813 2.16 -1.04 10.92
N PRO A 814 3.23 -0.34 10.51
CA PRO A 814 3.48 1.06 10.93
C PRO A 814 2.33 2.01 10.58
N ALA A 815 1.71 1.85 9.41
CA ALA A 815 0.55 2.63 8.98
C ALA A 815 -0.64 2.51 9.94
N LEU A 816 -1.01 1.27 10.30
CA LEU A 816 -2.10 0.98 11.24
C LEU A 816 -1.77 1.46 12.65
N LYS A 817 -0.53 1.26 13.09
CA LYS A 817 -0.03 1.73 14.39
C LYS A 817 -0.14 3.25 14.50
N SER A 818 0.34 3.99 13.49
CA SER A 818 0.27 5.45 13.45
C SER A 818 -1.18 5.94 13.46
N PHE A 819 -2.04 5.32 12.65
CA PHE A 819 -3.46 5.64 12.58
C PHE A 819 -4.17 5.39 13.91
N GLY A 820 -4.02 4.18 14.47
CA GLY A 820 -4.68 3.77 15.71
C GLY A 820 -4.22 4.59 16.92
N ALA A 821 -2.93 4.84 17.07
CA ALA A 821 -2.37 5.64 18.15
C ALA A 821 -2.88 7.09 18.10
N THR A 822 -2.91 7.69 16.90
CA THR A 822 -3.43 9.05 16.69
C THR A 822 -4.91 9.14 17.06
N LEU A 823 -5.69 8.17 16.59
CA LEU A 823 -7.13 8.14 16.85
C LEU A 823 -7.43 7.92 18.33
N ALA A 824 -6.72 6.99 18.98
CA ALA A 824 -6.89 6.73 20.41
C ALA A 824 -6.57 7.97 21.24
N LEU A 825 -5.45 8.64 20.97
CA LEU A 825 -5.05 9.84 21.67
C LEU A 825 -6.06 10.98 21.42
N GLY A 826 -6.42 11.22 20.16
CA GLY A 826 -7.36 12.26 19.77
C GLY A 826 -8.75 12.08 20.40
N ILE A 827 -9.28 10.85 20.42
CA ILE A 827 -10.56 10.53 21.05
C ILE A 827 -10.50 10.69 22.56
N ALA A 828 -9.41 10.23 23.22
CA ALA A 828 -9.24 10.42 24.65
C ALA A 828 -9.26 11.90 25.02
N VAL A 829 -8.55 12.75 24.28
CA VAL A 829 -8.55 14.20 24.47
C VAL A 829 -9.93 14.80 24.15
N ALA A 830 -10.59 14.37 23.07
CA ALA A 830 -11.91 14.90 22.68
C ALA A 830 -12.97 14.65 23.75
N VAL A 831 -13.02 13.46 24.35
CA VAL A 831 -13.99 13.15 25.41
C VAL A 831 -13.70 13.93 26.68
N LEU A 832 -12.41 14.13 27.03
CA LEU A 832 -12.03 14.94 28.17
C LEU A 832 -12.42 16.42 28.01
N LEU A 833 -12.32 16.95 26.79
CA LEU A 833 -12.66 18.34 26.47
C LEU A 833 -14.14 18.54 26.14
N ALA A 834 -14.93 17.47 25.92
CA ALA A 834 -16.33 17.57 25.53
C ALA A 834 -17.21 18.46 26.43
N PRO A 835 -17.04 18.52 27.78
CA PRO A 835 -17.82 19.39 28.65
C PRO A 835 -17.60 20.89 28.41
N ILE A 836 -16.53 21.31 27.70
CA ILE A 836 -16.36 22.71 27.28
C ILE A 836 -17.50 23.15 26.36
N GLY A 837 -18.05 22.24 25.54
CA GLY A 837 -19.16 22.51 24.62
C GLY A 837 -20.53 22.67 25.26
N MET A 838 -20.68 22.46 26.59
CA MET A 838 -21.95 22.57 27.29
C MET A 838 -22.40 24.03 27.44
N PRO A 839 -23.71 24.32 27.33
CA PRO A 839 -24.22 25.67 27.56
C PRO A 839 -24.02 26.12 29.00
N SER A 840 -23.79 27.43 29.21
CA SER A 840 -23.71 28.02 30.56
C SER A 840 -25.04 27.92 31.29
N GLU A 841 -25.00 27.80 32.63
CA GLU A 841 -26.20 27.62 33.47
C GLU A 841 -27.20 28.78 33.43
N SER A 842 -26.75 30.00 33.13
CA SER A 842 -27.63 31.17 32.99
C SER A 842 -28.70 31.07 31.91
N ARG A 843 -28.62 30.04 31.02
CA ARG A 843 -29.65 29.78 30.00
C ARG A 843 -30.62 28.65 30.37
N ARG A 844 -30.50 28.00 31.53
CA ARG A 844 -31.48 27.02 32.02
C ARG A 844 -32.65 27.70 32.76
N ALA A 845 -32.45 28.90 33.21
CA ALA A 845 -33.47 29.66 33.99
C ALA A 845 -34.31 30.63 33.12
N ALA A 846 -34.00 30.76 31.85
CA ALA A 846 -34.79 31.46 30.82
C ALA A 846 -35.33 30.43 29.81
#